data_1e5314696afe8d8f7d60dac0986e83b0
#
_entry.id   1e5314696afe8d8f7d60dac0986e83b0
#
_cell.length_a   1.000
_cell.length_b   1.000
_cell.length_c   1.000
_cell.angle_alpha   90.00
_cell.angle_beta   90.00
_cell.angle_gamma   90.00
#
_symmetry.space_group_name_H-M   'P 1'
#
loop_
_entity.id
_entity.type
_entity.pdbx_description
1 polymer ?
#
loop_
_entity_poly.entity_id
_entity_poly.type
_entity_poly.pdbx_seq_one_letter_code
_entity_poly.pdbx_strand_id
1 'polypeptide(L)'
;MCEGCAKNVREALEGLSGVESAQVSLDEGCVTINYDDDVTNEDELAAAVRDAGYTLVLSGVGHSATDKSAPSHRTDTSEVSQKRLFTVTGMHCASCVSAVQERLLKTKGVREAEVNLMEGRTLISYDDRETSPVKLRDAVRSIGYDMLIDEDTELQDRELMISQESALRLLLRKLVITAVLALLAMGLMMTYESLGISPKLTYILSFAVGAIIYVYAAGDYFVRAVKQLTKGTFTMDTLIAISTTVAFVYSTIRFIFVEEPAQVGLMHTYFDVIGMIMTFILLGRYIEERAKRRTTDSIRKLMSLAPQEALVRVGEDFVRRDIKELRVGDEVMLRKGDRVPVDGVLLSEGAFDESSITGEPIPVEKVAGDEVFSGSLSVGRAATLRATQVGRKTLLGRIIATVRRAQASKAPIQRIADRIASIFVPAVLVIALLTLCLWGLYSDATEPWLRGLDHAISVLVIACPCALGLATPTAITVAMGKASRNGLLIKDAIAMEQLGKVTDVVLDKTGTITVGRPKVVQATWTTEDNHLQKSLLVQAEEKSSHPLASAIVSRYGHRVEEDLPVEVTETAGGGISFEYLGKTYRAGQRRFVGDPELTEEMQQLESRHPDGTFIYYTCDGDLLALLVLEDKLHSEAEIALSRLRERTGVELHLLSGDTQARVDAIAAPLGIERAQGGMLPLDKKSYIDELRKDGKVVAMVGDGINDSPALASADLSIAMGNGSDIATDVAQVTALGNSPFAIERAIHLSKSTVRIIYENFLWASIYNIVAIPLAAGLFSSVVIDPAVSAAAMAFSSILVVLNSLRLRSVRL
;
A
#
# COMPACT_ATOMS: atom_id res chain seq x y z
N MET A 1 -8.94 -35.50 10.72
CA MET A 1 -9.14 -36.46 11.85
C MET A 1 -10.32 -37.37 11.52
N CYS A 2 -10.34 -38.60 12.05
CA CYS A 2 -11.49 -39.52 11.91
C CYS A 2 -12.30 -39.52 13.22
N GLU A 3 -13.55 -40.06 13.21
CA GLU A 3 -14.38 -40.12 14.44
C GLU A 3 -13.70 -40.82 15.60
N GLY A 4 -12.88 -41.86 15.33
CA GLY A 4 -12.07 -42.52 16.35
C GLY A 4 -10.99 -41.62 16.96
N CYS A 5 -10.36 -40.73 16.13
CA CYS A 5 -9.38 -39.76 16.60
C CYS A 5 -10.02 -38.71 17.51
N ALA A 6 -11.20 -38.21 17.14
CA ALA A 6 -11.95 -37.23 17.93
C ALA A 6 -12.37 -37.81 19.30
N LYS A 7 -12.75 -39.08 19.31
CA LYS A 7 -13.10 -39.80 20.55
C LYS A 7 -11.89 -39.92 21.48
N ASN A 8 -10.70 -40.30 20.95
CA ASN A 8 -9.48 -40.42 21.75
C ASN A 8 -9.04 -39.08 22.36
N VAL A 9 -9.12 -38.00 21.60
CA VAL A 9 -8.79 -36.64 22.12
C VAL A 9 -9.79 -36.21 23.20
N ARG A 10 -11.07 -36.49 23.01
CA ARG A 10 -12.10 -36.18 24.02
C ARG A 10 -11.87 -36.95 25.30
N GLU A 11 -11.66 -38.29 25.24
CA GLU A 11 -11.43 -39.15 26.40
C GLU A 11 -10.15 -38.76 27.14
N ALA A 12 -9.09 -38.32 26.42
CA ALA A 12 -7.86 -37.84 27.05
C ALA A 12 -8.06 -36.51 27.81
N LEU A 13 -8.88 -35.61 27.29
CA LEU A 13 -9.17 -34.31 27.93
C LEU A 13 -10.16 -34.48 29.10
N GLU A 14 -11.24 -35.24 28.93
CA GLU A 14 -12.22 -35.48 29.97
C GLU A 14 -11.69 -36.37 31.13
N GLY A 15 -10.54 -37.04 30.91
CA GLY A 15 -9.81 -37.80 31.93
C GLY A 15 -8.99 -36.93 32.89
N LEU A 16 -8.81 -35.65 32.62
CA LEU A 16 -8.09 -34.72 33.50
C LEU A 16 -8.98 -34.18 34.59
N SER A 17 -8.44 -34.10 35.81
CA SER A 17 -9.12 -33.46 36.93
C SER A 17 -9.27 -31.96 36.68
N GLY A 18 -10.46 -31.44 36.72
CA GLY A 18 -10.74 -30.02 36.43
C GLY A 18 -11.35 -29.74 35.04
N VAL A 19 -11.44 -30.73 34.15
CA VAL A 19 -12.15 -30.59 32.86
C VAL A 19 -13.62 -31.02 33.04
N GLU A 20 -14.57 -30.08 32.83
CA GLU A 20 -15.99 -30.35 32.91
C GLU A 20 -16.56 -30.94 31.60
N SER A 21 -16.07 -30.48 30.46
CA SER A 21 -16.51 -31.02 29.16
C SER A 21 -15.49 -30.69 28.04
N ALA A 22 -15.35 -31.60 27.06
CA ALA A 22 -14.57 -31.38 25.85
C ALA A 22 -15.39 -31.76 24.61
N GLN A 23 -15.62 -30.80 23.70
CA GLN A 23 -16.31 -31.02 22.44
C GLN A 23 -15.32 -30.90 21.27
N VAL A 24 -15.15 -31.99 20.52
CA VAL A 24 -14.26 -32.02 19.34
C VAL A 24 -15.08 -31.88 18.08
N SER A 25 -14.83 -30.83 17.30
CA SER A 25 -15.40 -30.63 15.98
C SER A 25 -14.45 -31.21 14.91
N LEU A 26 -14.93 -32.21 14.17
CA LEU A 26 -14.15 -32.84 13.09
C LEU A 26 -14.07 -31.97 11.84
N ASP A 27 -15.13 -31.20 11.57
CA ASP A 27 -15.22 -30.36 10.36
C ASP A 27 -14.32 -29.12 10.49
N GLU A 28 -14.12 -28.61 11.70
CA GLU A 28 -13.33 -27.42 11.97
C GLU A 28 -11.93 -27.74 12.48
N GLY A 29 -11.68 -29.01 12.89
CA GLY A 29 -10.41 -29.45 13.44
C GLY A 29 -10.06 -28.79 14.78
N CYS A 30 -11.05 -28.30 15.52
CA CYS A 30 -10.91 -27.65 16.83
C CYS A 30 -11.56 -28.44 17.97
N VAL A 31 -11.11 -28.16 19.18
CA VAL A 31 -11.71 -28.67 20.41
C VAL A 31 -12.08 -27.49 21.32
N THR A 32 -13.33 -27.48 21.81
CA THR A 32 -13.79 -26.56 22.83
C THR A 32 -13.77 -27.28 24.18
N ILE A 33 -13.02 -26.75 25.13
CA ILE A 33 -12.81 -27.34 26.45
C ILE A 33 -13.34 -26.37 27.50
N ASN A 34 -14.21 -26.88 28.40
CA ASN A 34 -14.63 -26.16 29.58
C ASN A 34 -13.92 -26.78 30.80
N TYR A 35 -13.06 -26.00 31.45
CA TYR A 35 -12.24 -26.49 32.55
C TYR A 35 -12.07 -25.43 33.63
N ASP A 36 -11.67 -25.85 34.82
CA ASP A 36 -11.43 -25.01 35.99
C ASP A 36 -9.94 -24.62 36.02
N ASP A 37 -9.64 -23.34 35.85
CA ASP A 37 -8.29 -22.78 35.82
C ASP A 37 -7.51 -22.94 37.16
N ASP A 38 -8.23 -23.12 38.27
CA ASP A 38 -7.63 -23.35 39.59
C ASP A 38 -7.16 -24.83 39.78
N VAL A 39 -7.64 -25.74 38.90
CA VAL A 39 -7.36 -27.20 39.03
C VAL A 39 -6.49 -27.75 37.93
N THR A 40 -6.61 -27.23 36.69
CA THR A 40 -5.88 -27.69 35.51
C THR A 40 -5.43 -26.47 34.69
N ASN A 41 -4.22 -26.49 34.14
CA ASN A 41 -3.67 -25.42 33.33
C ASN A 41 -3.54 -25.83 31.85
N GLU A 42 -3.32 -24.83 30.97
CA GLU A 42 -3.19 -25.02 29.54
C GLU A 42 -2.07 -25.98 29.13
N ASP A 43 -0.97 -26.03 29.87
CA ASP A 43 0.17 -26.96 29.63
C ASP A 43 -0.22 -28.40 29.87
N GLU A 44 -1.05 -28.68 30.88
CA GLU A 44 -1.56 -30.02 31.22
C GLU A 44 -2.59 -30.48 30.16
N LEU A 45 -3.46 -29.59 29.66
CA LEU A 45 -4.36 -29.87 28.56
C LEU A 45 -3.58 -30.22 27.28
N ALA A 46 -2.54 -29.44 26.97
CA ALA A 46 -1.68 -29.70 25.82
C ALA A 46 -0.86 -31.01 25.97
N ALA A 47 -0.44 -31.37 27.19
CA ALA A 47 0.26 -32.60 27.47
C ALA A 47 -0.65 -33.82 27.27
N ALA A 48 -1.88 -33.81 27.78
CA ALA A 48 -2.84 -34.91 27.62
C ALA A 48 -3.20 -35.17 26.15
N VAL A 49 -3.36 -34.12 25.35
CA VAL A 49 -3.60 -34.24 23.89
C VAL A 49 -2.35 -34.78 23.17
N ARG A 50 -1.15 -34.41 23.65
CA ARG A 50 0.13 -34.92 23.09
C ARG A 50 0.35 -36.40 23.42
N ASP A 51 0.00 -36.83 24.63
CA ASP A 51 0.07 -38.23 25.04
C ASP A 51 -0.92 -39.10 24.30
N ALA A 52 -2.05 -38.54 23.86
CA ALA A 52 -3.00 -39.18 22.95
C ALA A 52 -2.50 -39.22 21.48
N GLY A 53 -1.30 -38.67 21.19
CA GLY A 53 -0.67 -38.69 19.85
C GLY A 53 -1.05 -37.51 18.94
N TYR A 54 -1.60 -36.41 19.49
CA TYR A 54 -2.03 -35.23 18.73
C TYR A 54 -1.38 -33.96 19.27
N THR A 55 -1.44 -32.87 18.50
CA THR A 55 -0.91 -31.56 18.93
C THR A 55 -2.05 -30.59 19.16
N LEU A 56 -2.16 -30.00 20.35
CA LEU A 56 -3.08 -28.93 20.68
C LEU A 56 -2.38 -27.58 20.46
N VAL A 57 -2.98 -26.74 19.64
CA VAL A 57 -2.56 -25.34 19.45
C VAL A 57 -3.60 -24.46 20.11
N LEU A 58 -3.21 -23.76 21.17
CA LEU A 58 -4.11 -22.87 21.93
C LEU A 58 -4.30 -21.57 21.15
N SER A 59 -5.54 -21.28 20.77
CA SER A 59 -5.94 -20.05 20.10
C SER A 59 -6.94 -19.31 20.96
N GLY A 60 -6.47 -18.36 21.78
CA GLY A 60 -7.27 -17.33 22.44
C GLY A 60 -8.12 -17.77 23.63
N VAL A 61 -7.75 -17.31 24.80
CA VAL A 61 -8.49 -17.52 26.08
C VAL A 61 -9.63 -16.51 26.17
N GLY A 62 -10.86 -17.00 26.21
CA GLY A 62 -12.02 -16.24 26.65
C GLY A 62 -12.27 -16.50 28.15
N HIS A 63 -11.79 -15.64 29.06
CA HIS A 63 -12.19 -15.70 30.46
C HIS A 63 -13.66 -15.36 30.63
N SER A 64 -14.46 -16.33 30.99
CA SER A 64 -15.85 -16.13 31.46
C SER A 64 -15.86 -16.04 32.97
N ALA A 65 -15.66 -14.83 33.50
CA ALA A 65 -15.94 -14.56 34.91
C ALA A 65 -17.45 -14.31 35.10
N THR A 66 -18.12 -15.19 35.82
CA THR A 66 -19.46 -14.98 36.31
C THR A 66 -19.45 -13.88 37.39
N ASP A 67 -19.88 -12.67 37.04
CA ASP A 67 -20.37 -11.72 38.03
C ASP A 67 -21.74 -11.17 37.61
N LYS A 68 -22.73 -11.42 38.49
CA LYS A 68 -24.12 -10.95 38.36
C LYS A 68 -24.24 -9.61 39.07
N SER A 69 -24.32 -8.49 38.29
CA SER A 69 -25.22 -7.35 38.69
C SER A 69 -25.07 -6.17 37.70
N ALA A 70 -26.15 -5.98 36.91
CA ALA A 70 -26.80 -4.76 36.38
C ALA A 70 -25.95 -3.64 35.71
N PRO A 71 -26.55 -2.72 34.92
CA PRO A 71 -27.73 -2.80 34.04
C PRO A 71 -27.44 -2.55 32.56
N SER A 72 -28.38 -2.89 31.73
CA SER A 72 -28.45 -2.75 30.27
C SER A 72 -28.02 -1.39 29.70
N HIS A 73 -26.90 -1.34 29.02
CA HIS A 73 -26.64 -0.42 27.91
C HIS A 73 -26.47 -1.25 26.63
N ARG A 74 -27.37 -1.04 25.70
CA ARG A 74 -27.24 -1.52 24.32
C ARG A 74 -25.94 -0.96 23.77
N THR A 75 -24.92 -1.77 23.68
CA THR A 75 -23.74 -1.52 22.85
C THR A 75 -23.93 -2.28 21.56
N ASP A 76 -23.87 -1.55 20.45
CA ASP A 76 -23.83 -2.09 19.10
C ASP A 76 -22.77 -3.20 19.02
N THR A 77 -23.23 -4.37 18.62
CA THR A 77 -22.35 -5.48 18.25
C THR A 77 -21.59 -5.08 16.99
N SER A 78 -20.38 -4.55 17.15
CA SER A 78 -19.41 -4.43 16.05
C SER A 78 -19.05 -5.86 15.59
N GLU A 79 -19.66 -6.24 14.49
CA GLU A 79 -19.45 -7.48 13.76
C GLU A 79 -17.95 -7.64 13.41
N VAL A 80 -17.32 -8.73 13.86
CA VAL A 80 -15.92 -9.06 13.55
C VAL A 80 -15.83 -9.50 12.09
N SER A 81 -15.64 -8.55 11.21
CA SER A 81 -15.34 -8.79 9.80
C SER A 81 -13.83 -8.79 9.63
N GLN A 82 -13.24 -9.93 9.34
CA GLN A 82 -11.80 -10.02 9.07
C GLN A 82 -11.49 -9.54 7.64
N LYS A 83 -10.56 -8.56 7.52
CA LYS A 83 -9.97 -8.18 6.23
C LYS A 83 -8.70 -8.98 6.00
N ARG A 84 -8.70 -9.88 5.01
CA ARG A 84 -7.52 -10.69 4.65
C ARG A 84 -7.08 -10.45 3.22
N LEU A 85 -5.77 -10.53 2.99
CA LEU A 85 -5.14 -10.37 1.69
C LEU A 85 -4.85 -11.74 1.09
N PHE A 86 -5.37 -12.01 -0.11
CA PHE A 86 -5.14 -13.24 -0.87
C PHE A 86 -4.47 -12.94 -2.20
N THR A 87 -3.76 -13.91 -2.75
CA THR A 87 -3.15 -13.82 -4.07
C THR A 87 -4.01 -14.55 -5.09
N VAL A 88 -4.41 -13.87 -6.17
CA VAL A 88 -5.18 -14.46 -7.29
C VAL A 88 -4.31 -14.49 -8.53
N THR A 89 -4.19 -15.66 -9.15
CA THR A 89 -3.38 -15.89 -10.35
C THR A 89 -4.22 -16.02 -11.61
N GLY A 90 -3.64 -15.67 -12.76
CA GLY A 90 -4.30 -15.82 -14.08
C GLY A 90 -5.09 -14.61 -14.56
N MET A 91 -5.21 -13.53 -13.76
CA MET A 91 -5.82 -12.27 -14.20
C MET A 91 -4.85 -11.46 -15.07
N HIS A 92 -5.37 -10.90 -16.18
CA HIS A 92 -4.54 -10.15 -17.13
C HIS A 92 -5.17 -8.83 -17.60
N CYS A 93 -6.44 -8.58 -17.30
CA CYS A 93 -7.17 -7.41 -17.79
C CYS A 93 -8.16 -6.87 -16.74
N ALA A 94 -8.63 -5.62 -16.93
CA ALA A 94 -9.59 -4.99 -16.02
C ALA A 94 -10.92 -5.75 -15.93
N SER A 95 -11.40 -6.30 -17.06
CA SER A 95 -12.61 -7.13 -17.06
C SER A 95 -12.42 -8.47 -16.30
N CYS A 96 -11.20 -9.02 -16.27
CA CYS A 96 -10.87 -10.19 -15.44
C CYS A 96 -11.00 -9.84 -13.94
N VAL A 97 -10.49 -8.66 -13.55
CA VAL A 97 -10.60 -8.12 -12.19
C VAL A 97 -12.06 -7.96 -11.79
N SER A 98 -12.87 -7.35 -12.66
CA SER A 98 -14.31 -7.17 -12.41
C SER A 98 -15.04 -8.49 -12.26
N ALA A 99 -14.72 -9.50 -13.09
CA ALA A 99 -15.30 -10.83 -13.01
C ALA A 99 -14.96 -11.55 -11.70
N VAL A 100 -13.70 -11.47 -11.24
CA VAL A 100 -13.27 -12.04 -9.94
C VAL A 100 -13.94 -11.30 -8.79
N GLN A 101 -13.96 -9.96 -8.81
CA GLN A 101 -14.58 -9.13 -7.78
C GLN A 101 -16.08 -9.41 -7.66
N GLU A 102 -16.80 -9.44 -8.77
CA GLU A 102 -18.23 -9.74 -8.80
C GLU A 102 -18.54 -11.16 -8.29
N ARG A 103 -17.69 -12.13 -8.65
CA ARG A 103 -17.85 -13.51 -8.20
C ARG A 103 -17.65 -13.64 -6.70
N LEU A 104 -16.63 -12.95 -6.15
CA LEU A 104 -16.39 -12.93 -4.71
C LEU A 104 -17.53 -12.25 -3.95
N LEU A 105 -18.01 -11.09 -4.42
CA LEU A 105 -19.15 -10.38 -3.81
C LEU A 105 -20.47 -11.18 -3.84
N LYS A 106 -20.65 -12.08 -4.82
CA LYS A 106 -21.79 -13.01 -4.89
C LYS A 106 -21.62 -14.23 -3.99
N THR A 107 -20.47 -14.40 -3.35
CA THR A 107 -20.24 -15.51 -2.42
C THR A 107 -20.80 -15.13 -1.04
N LYS A 108 -21.61 -16.03 -0.46
CA LYS A 108 -22.25 -15.79 0.84
C LYS A 108 -21.19 -15.53 1.92
N GLY A 109 -21.40 -14.51 2.74
CA GLY A 109 -20.47 -14.11 3.81
C GLY A 109 -19.39 -13.10 3.39
N VAL A 110 -19.26 -12.77 2.10
CA VAL A 110 -18.35 -11.72 1.63
C VAL A 110 -19.06 -10.37 1.65
N ARG A 111 -18.47 -9.39 2.35
CA ARG A 111 -18.99 -8.01 2.44
C ARG A 111 -18.31 -7.08 1.45
N GLU A 112 -16.97 -7.17 1.36
CA GLU A 112 -16.16 -6.36 0.45
C GLU A 112 -15.11 -7.24 -0.22
N ALA A 113 -14.84 -6.97 -1.48
CA ALA A 113 -13.74 -7.57 -2.23
C ALA A 113 -13.10 -6.52 -3.13
N GLU A 114 -11.82 -6.24 -2.91
CA GLU A 114 -11.02 -5.34 -3.75
C GLU A 114 -9.93 -6.15 -4.43
N VAL A 115 -9.95 -6.18 -5.76
CA VAL A 115 -9.04 -6.98 -6.58
C VAL A 115 -8.07 -6.07 -7.31
N ASN A 116 -6.77 -6.27 -7.14
CA ASN A 116 -5.72 -5.51 -7.82
C ASN A 116 -5.05 -6.34 -8.91
N LEU A 117 -5.08 -5.83 -10.15
CA LEU A 117 -4.50 -6.49 -11.31
C LEU A 117 -2.98 -6.55 -11.30
N MET A 118 -2.32 -5.46 -10.85
CA MET A 118 -0.87 -5.32 -10.96
C MET A 118 -0.12 -6.26 -10.02
N GLU A 119 -0.66 -6.46 -8.83
CA GLU A 119 -0.07 -7.35 -7.83
C GLU A 119 -0.63 -8.77 -7.86
N GLY A 120 -1.76 -8.98 -8.57
CA GLY A 120 -2.49 -10.24 -8.49
C GLY A 120 -3.05 -10.49 -7.10
N ARG A 121 -3.36 -9.43 -6.32
CA ARG A 121 -3.83 -9.53 -4.93
C ARG A 121 -5.27 -9.09 -4.78
N THR A 122 -5.93 -9.67 -3.79
CA THR A 122 -7.32 -9.40 -3.47
C THR A 122 -7.47 -9.20 -1.97
N LEU A 123 -7.98 -8.05 -1.57
CA LEU A 123 -8.36 -7.76 -0.19
C LEU A 123 -9.83 -8.11 -0.02
N ILE A 124 -10.13 -9.08 0.85
CA ILE A 124 -11.49 -9.58 1.06
C ILE A 124 -11.88 -9.35 2.51
N SER A 125 -13.04 -8.70 2.71
CA SER A 125 -13.71 -8.60 4.01
C SER A 125 -14.84 -9.60 4.02
N TYR A 126 -14.76 -10.61 4.90
CA TYR A 126 -15.74 -11.69 4.97
C TYR A 126 -15.98 -12.14 6.39
N ASP A 127 -17.10 -12.84 6.60
CA ASP A 127 -17.47 -13.45 7.86
C ASP A 127 -17.01 -14.91 7.88
N ASP A 128 -16.07 -15.24 8.80
CA ASP A 128 -15.49 -16.59 8.93
C ASP A 128 -16.54 -17.64 9.31
N ARG A 129 -17.70 -17.23 9.86
CA ARG A 129 -18.80 -18.13 10.20
C ARG A 129 -19.60 -18.61 8.98
N GLU A 130 -19.65 -17.79 7.91
CA GLU A 130 -20.44 -18.09 6.71
C GLU A 130 -19.59 -18.63 5.56
N THR A 131 -18.32 -18.19 5.45
CA THR A 131 -17.43 -18.60 4.37
C THR A 131 -16.00 -18.88 4.88
N SER A 132 -15.24 -19.63 4.09
CA SER A 132 -13.86 -19.98 4.41
C SER A 132 -12.94 -19.67 3.22
N PRO A 133 -11.61 -19.51 3.42
CA PRO A 133 -10.63 -19.31 2.34
C PRO A 133 -10.75 -20.34 1.21
N VAL A 134 -11.10 -21.60 1.55
CA VAL A 134 -11.30 -22.67 0.56
C VAL A 134 -12.51 -22.39 -0.32
N LYS A 135 -13.65 -21.97 0.24
CA LYS A 135 -14.86 -21.60 -0.53
C LYS A 135 -14.60 -20.38 -1.42
N LEU A 136 -13.84 -19.40 -0.94
CA LEU A 136 -13.43 -18.25 -1.75
C LEU A 136 -12.57 -18.67 -2.93
N ARG A 137 -11.60 -19.57 -2.73
CA ARG A 137 -10.78 -20.16 -3.79
C ARG A 137 -11.64 -20.91 -4.82
N ASP A 138 -12.57 -21.72 -4.38
CA ASP A 138 -13.45 -22.49 -5.27
C ASP A 138 -14.36 -21.58 -6.09
N ALA A 139 -14.84 -20.47 -5.50
CA ALA A 139 -15.59 -19.45 -6.22
C ALA A 139 -14.74 -18.82 -7.35
N VAL A 140 -13.48 -18.49 -7.07
CA VAL A 140 -12.54 -17.93 -8.05
C VAL A 140 -12.18 -18.97 -9.13
N ARG A 141 -11.95 -20.23 -8.75
CA ARG A 141 -11.70 -21.33 -9.70
C ARG A 141 -12.86 -21.58 -10.65
N SER A 142 -14.10 -21.36 -10.19
CA SER A 142 -15.30 -21.56 -11.01
C SER A 142 -15.34 -20.69 -12.26
N ILE A 143 -14.63 -19.57 -12.27
CA ILE A 143 -14.54 -18.62 -13.39
C ILE A 143 -13.18 -18.67 -14.13
N GLY A 144 -12.36 -19.68 -13.82
CA GLY A 144 -11.11 -19.95 -14.56
C GLY A 144 -9.86 -19.26 -14.04
N TYR A 145 -9.88 -18.71 -12.80
CA TYR A 145 -8.73 -18.16 -12.09
C TYR A 145 -8.37 -19.03 -10.89
N ASP A 146 -7.22 -18.80 -10.25
CA ASP A 146 -6.85 -19.52 -9.03
C ASP A 146 -6.51 -18.54 -7.90
N MET A 147 -6.67 -18.98 -6.64
CA MET A 147 -6.40 -18.18 -5.45
C MET A 147 -5.53 -18.99 -4.48
N LEU A 148 -4.42 -18.39 -4.03
CA LEU A 148 -3.56 -18.95 -3.01
C LEU A 148 -4.14 -18.61 -1.62
N ILE A 149 -4.23 -19.61 -0.76
CA ILE A 149 -4.86 -19.52 0.57
C ILE A 149 -3.87 -19.73 1.72
N ASP A 150 -2.57 -19.83 1.44
CA ASP A 150 -1.54 -20.05 2.44
C ASP A 150 -1.46 -18.84 3.40
N GLU A 151 -1.27 -19.08 4.70
CA GLU A 151 -1.22 -17.99 5.69
C GLU A 151 0.15 -17.31 5.72
N ASP A 152 1.21 -17.98 5.27
CA ASP A 152 2.54 -17.40 5.20
C ASP A 152 2.68 -16.49 3.97
N THR A 153 2.65 -15.19 4.24
CA THR A 153 2.77 -14.14 3.21
C THR A 153 4.09 -14.19 2.43
N GLU A 154 5.19 -14.67 3.07
CA GLU A 154 6.49 -14.80 2.39
C GLU A 154 6.50 -16.00 1.43
N LEU A 155 5.87 -17.10 1.82
CA LEU A 155 5.68 -18.26 0.93
C LEU A 155 4.78 -17.89 -0.25
N GLN A 156 3.66 -17.18 -0.01
CA GLN A 156 2.81 -16.66 -1.08
C GLN A 156 3.57 -15.75 -2.06
N ASP A 157 4.43 -14.85 -1.55
CA ASP A 157 5.25 -13.98 -2.39
C ASP A 157 6.24 -14.77 -3.24
N ARG A 158 6.88 -15.78 -2.65
CA ARG A 158 7.82 -16.66 -3.35
C ARG A 158 7.13 -17.50 -4.43
N GLU A 159 5.99 -18.08 -4.11
CA GLU A 159 5.16 -18.81 -5.05
C GLU A 159 4.64 -17.92 -6.18
N LEU A 160 4.18 -16.70 -5.85
CA LEU A 160 3.76 -15.71 -6.83
C LEU A 160 4.90 -15.34 -7.78
N MET A 161 6.11 -15.14 -7.26
CA MET A 161 7.29 -14.84 -8.09
C MET A 161 7.62 -15.99 -9.05
N ILE A 162 7.65 -17.23 -8.55
CA ILE A 162 7.92 -18.42 -9.34
C ILE A 162 6.83 -18.60 -10.42
N SER A 163 5.55 -18.44 -10.04
CA SER A 163 4.43 -18.55 -10.97
C SER A 163 4.46 -17.47 -12.05
N GLN A 164 4.78 -16.21 -11.70
CA GLN A 164 4.92 -15.11 -12.65
C GLN A 164 6.11 -15.32 -13.61
N GLU A 165 7.22 -15.86 -13.12
CA GLU A 165 8.37 -16.15 -13.97
C GLU A 165 8.08 -17.29 -14.93
N SER A 166 7.48 -18.36 -14.47
CA SER A 166 7.07 -19.50 -15.30
C SER A 166 6.02 -19.08 -16.34
N ALA A 167 5.04 -18.24 -15.96
CA ALA A 167 4.05 -17.68 -16.86
C ALA A 167 4.68 -16.81 -17.95
N LEU A 168 5.66 -15.96 -17.60
CA LEU A 168 6.34 -15.11 -18.58
C LEU A 168 7.19 -15.95 -19.58
N ARG A 169 7.90 -16.98 -19.10
CA ARG A 169 8.64 -17.91 -19.95
C ARG A 169 7.70 -18.68 -20.89
N LEU A 170 6.57 -19.16 -20.37
CA LEU A 170 5.54 -19.82 -21.16
C LEU A 170 4.96 -18.90 -22.24
N LEU A 171 4.67 -17.63 -21.86
CA LEU A 171 4.13 -16.63 -22.79
C LEU A 171 5.14 -16.29 -23.89
N LEU A 172 6.43 -16.15 -23.57
CA LEU A 172 7.48 -15.95 -24.56
C LEU A 172 7.61 -17.16 -25.50
N ARG A 173 7.56 -18.38 -24.97
CA ARG A 173 7.58 -19.60 -25.78
C ARG A 173 6.37 -19.66 -26.72
N LYS A 174 5.17 -19.37 -26.22
CA LYS A 174 3.96 -19.31 -27.07
C LYS A 174 4.10 -18.25 -28.14
N LEU A 175 4.58 -17.04 -27.81
CA LEU A 175 4.81 -15.96 -28.76
C LEU A 175 5.77 -16.37 -29.88
N VAL A 176 6.95 -16.92 -29.53
CA VAL A 176 7.96 -17.28 -30.53
C VAL A 176 7.44 -18.40 -31.47
N ILE A 177 6.84 -19.44 -30.92
CA ILE A 177 6.27 -20.54 -31.73
C ILE A 177 5.16 -20.01 -32.64
N THR A 178 4.22 -19.20 -32.11
CA THR A 178 3.12 -18.64 -32.90
C THR A 178 3.63 -17.70 -34.00
N ALA A 179 4.62 -16.86 -33.70
CA ALA A 179 5.22 -15.95 -34.68
C ALA A 179 5.92 -16.71 -35.83
N VAL A 180 6.69 -17.75 -35.50
CA VAL A 180 7.33 -18.59 -36.51
C VAL A 180 6.29 -19.28 -37.41
N LEU A 181 5.24 -19.86 -36.81
CA LEU A 181 4.17 -20.51 -37.55
C LEU A 181 3.38 -19.51 -38.41
N ALA A 182 3.10 -18.31 -37.90
CA ALA A 182 2.42 -17.24 -38.66
C ALA A 182 3.27 -16.77 -39.85
N LEU A 183 4.57 -16.55 -39.64
CA LEU A 183 5.51 -16.21 -40.74
C LEU A 183 5.61 -17.30 -41.77
N LEU A 184 5.62 -18.58 -41.36
CA LEU A 184 5.59 -19.73 -42.30
C LEU A 184 4.30 -19.77 -43.11
N ALA A 185 3.13 -19.56 -42.47
CA ALA A 185 1.84 -19.51 -43.15
C ALA A 185 1.78 -18.38 -44.17
N MET A 186 2.21 -17.18 -43.76
CA MET A 186 2.27 -15.99 -44.62
C MET A 186 3.24 -16.20 -45.79
N GLY A 187 4.48 -16.68 -45.50
CA GLY A 187 5.47 -16.97 -46.53
C GLY A 187 4.97 -18.02 -47.54
N LEU A 188 4.29 -19.08 -47.09
CA LEU A 188 3.69 -20.07 -47.95
C LEU A 188 2.64 -19.46 -48.88
N MET A 189 1.78 -18.59 -48.34
CA MET A 189 0.72 -17.88 -49.08
C MET A 189 1.30 -16.90 -50.12
N MET A 190 2.47 -16.27 -49.84
CA MET A 190 3.07 -15.31 -50.76
C MET A 190 3.96 -15.97 -51.83
N THR A 191 4.54 -17.16 -51.57
CA THR A 191 5.57 -17.76 -52.40
C THR A 191 5.15 -19.05 -53.09
N TYR A 192 3.91 -19.51 -52.91
CA TYR A 192 3.48 -20.82 -53.44
C TYR A 192 3.60 -20.92 -54.97
N GLU A 193 3.30 -19.83 -55.72
CA GLU A 193 3.45 -19.84 -57.17
C GLU A 193 4.92 -19.93 -57.59
N SER A 194 5.83 -19.16 -56.92
CA SER A 194 7.27 -19.18 -57.23
C SER A 194 7.94 -20.49 -56.84
N LEU A 195 7.38 -21.22 -55.86
CA LEU A 195 7.85 -22.55 -55.44
C LEU A 195 7.23 -23.69 -56.23
N GLY A 196 6.31 -23.42 -57.16
CA GLY A 196 5.59 -24.45 -57.95
C GLY A 196 4.66 -25.34 -57.09
N ILE A 197 4.24 -24.86 -55.93
CA ILE A 197 3.33 -25.62 -55.05
C ILE A 197 1.89 -25.44 -55.55
N SER A 198 1.14 -26.53 -55.64
CA SER A 198 -0.23 -26.43 -56.09
C SER A 198 -1.11 -25.65 -55.10
N PRO A 199 -2.05 -24.82 -55.56
CA PRO A 199 -2.94 -24.04 -54.67
C PRO A 199 -3.65 -24.91 -53.62
N LYS A 200 -4.05 -26.12 -54.01
CA LYS A 200 -4.72 -27.07 -53.12
C LYS A 200 -3.81 -27.55 -51.97
N LEU A 201 -2.54 -27.82 -52.26
CA LEU A 201 -1.57 -28.20 -51.21
C LEU A 201 -1.25 -27.03 -50.28
N THR A 202 -1.08 -25.82 -50.83
CA THR A 202 -0.89 -24.57 -50.06
C THR A 202 -2.06 -24.38 -49.11
N TYR A 203 -3.27 -24.59 -49.54
CA TYR A 203 -4.47 -24.45 -48.72
C TYR A 203 -4.54 -25.50 -47.59
N ILE A 204 -4.20 -26.75 -47.84
CA ILE A 204 -4.12 -27.80 -46.83
C ILE A 204 -3.03 -27.49 -45.79
N LEU A 205 -1.86 -27.02 -46.22
CA LEU A 205 -0.77 -26.66 -45.32
C LEU A 205 -1.15 -25.43 -44.49
N SER A 206 -1.78 -24.40 -45.05
CA SER A 206 -2.25 -23.21 -44.34
C SER A 206 -3.34 -23.56 -43.32
N PHE A 207 -4.28 -24.45 -43.67
CA PHE A 207 -5.24 -24.97 -42.70
C PHE A 207 -4.57 -25.70 -41.53
N ALA A 208 -3.61 -26.60 -41.82
CA ALA A 208 -2.91 -27.35 -40.79
C ALA A 208 -2.14 -26.43 -39.83
N VAL A 209 -1.42 -25.42 -40.37
CA VAL A 209 -0.71 -24.44 -39.57
C VAL A 209 -1.70 -23.57 -38.78
N GLY A 210 -2.77 -23.07 -39.40
CA GLY A 210 -3.82 -22.30 -38.74
C GLY A 210 -4.52 -23.04 -37.60
N ALA A 211 -4.81 -24.34 -37.80
CA ALA A 211 -5.38 -25.23 -36.78
C ALA A 211 -4.42 -25.41 -35.58
N ILE A 212 -3.11 -25.59 -35.84
CA ILE A 212 -2.10 -25.68 -34.79
C ILE A 212 -2.05 -24.37 -34.01
N ILE A 213 -2.02 -23.20 -34.67
CA ILE A 213 -2.02 -21.87 -34.02
C ILE A 213 -3.30 -21.70 -33.20
N TYR A 214 -4.46 -22.04 -33.77
CA TYR A 214 -5.75 -21.90 -33.09
C TYR A 214 -5.80 -22.72 -31.79
N VAL A 215 -5.41 -23.99 -31.82
CA VAL A 215 -5.42 -24.82 -30.62
C VAL A 215 -4.35 -24.41 -29.63
N TYR A 216 -3.14 -24.14 -30.10
CA TYR A 216 -1.98 -23.86 -29.23
C TYR A 216 -2.00 -22.44 -28.62
N ALA A 217 -2.34 -21.43 -29.42
CA ALA A 217 -2.31 -20.03 -29.01
C ALA A 217 -3.68 -19.50 -28.56
N ALA A 218 -4.77 -19.80 -29.29
CA ALA A 218 -6.12 -19.31 -29.00
C ALA A 218 -6.91 -20.21 -28.04
N GLY A 219 -6.54 -21.49 -27.87
CA GLY A 219 -7.29 -22.45 -27.06
C GLY A 219 -7.55 -22.02 -25.61
N ASP A 220 -6.55 -21.43 -24.94
CA ASP A 220 -6.70 -20.94 -23.57
C ASP A 220 -7.74 -19.81 -23.47
N TYR A 221 -7.79 -18.93 -24.49
CA TYR A 221 -8.76 -17.84 -24.58
C TYR A 221 -10.17 -18.38 -24.78
N PHE A 222 -10.32 -19.38 -25.65
CA PHE A 222 -11.60 -20.05 -25.89
C PHE A 222 -12.15 -20.73 -24.64
N VAL A 223 -11.33 -21.52 -23.94
CA VAL A 223 -11.75 -22.20 -22.70
C VAL A 223 -12.18 -21.20 -21.63
N ARG A 224 -11.42 -20.10 -21.45
CA ARG A 224 -11.80 -19.05 -20.50
C ARG A 224 -13.07 -18.31 -20.94
N ALA A 225 -13.18 -17.96 -22.21
CA ALA A 225 -14.37 -17.29 -22.76
C ALA A 225 -15.64 -18.11 -22.54
N VAL A 226 -15.63 -19.42 -22.81
CA VAL A 226 -16.78 -20.30 -22.57
C VAL A 226 -17.15 -20.32 -21.09
N LYS A 227 -16.18 -20.49 -20.18
CA LYS A 227 -16.44 -20.47 -18.73
C LYS A 227 -17.05 -19.14 -18.25
N GLN A 228 -16.61 -18.03 -18.83
CA GLN A 228 -17.09 -16.69 -18.50
C GLN A 228 -18.49 -16.42 -19.07
N LEU A 229 -18.73 -16.79 -20.30
CA LEU A 229 -20.05 -16.67 -20.96
C LEU A 229 -21.14 -17.45 -20.22
N THR A 230 -20.84 -18.66 -19.74
CA THR A 230 -21.79 -19.46 -18.94
C THR A 230 -22.14 -18.80 -17.60
N LYS A 231 -21.34 -17.81 -17.14
CA LYS A 231 -21.58 -17.03 -15.94
C LYS A 231 -22.10 -15.60 -16.21
N GLY A 232 -22.36 -15.28 -17.49
CA GLY A 232 -22.85 -13.96 -17.91
C GLY A 232 -21.83 -12.85 -17.82
N THR A 233 -20.51 -13.18 -17.79
CA THR A 233 -19.43 -12.20 -17.76
C THR A 233 -18.75 -12.08 -19.11
N PHE A 234 -18.54 -10.84 -19.57
CA PHE A 234 -17.87 -10.55 -20.85
C PHE A 234 -16.50 -9.92 -20.58
N THR A 235 -15.46 -10.51 -21.15
CA THR A 235 -14.10 -10.04 -20.96
C THR A 235 -13.38 -9.87 -22.30
N MET A 236 -12.16 -9.35 -22.27
CA MET A 236 -11.28 -9.31 -23.45
C MET A 236 -11.07 -10.69 -24.08
N ASP A 237 -10.95 -11.74 -23.22
CA ASP A 237 -10.79 -13.12 -23.70
C ASP A 237 -12.00 -13.55 -24.57
N THR A 238 -13.19 -13.04 -24.26
CA THR A 238 -14.41 -13.28 -25.07
C THR A 238 -14.30 -12.67 -26.46
N LEU A 239 -13.81 -11.43 -26.60
CA LEU A 239 -13.63 -10.79 -27.91
C LEU A 239 -12.60 -11.52 -28.79
N ILE A 240 -11.45 -11.87 -28.18
CA ILE A 240 -10.39 -12.63 -28.87
C ILE A 240 -10.90 -14.02 -29.31
N ALA A 241 -11.59 -14.72 -28.40
CA ALA A 241 -12.13 -16.03 -28.71
C ALA A 241 -13.16 -15.99 -29.83
N ILE A 242 -14.09 -15.02 -29.80
CA ILE A 242 -15.11 -14.86 -30.85
C ILE A 242 -14.45 -14.52 -32.18
N SER A 243 -13.58 -13.51 -32.24
CA SER A 243 -12.95 -13.07 -33.49
C SER A 243 -12.10 -14.17 -34.13
N THR A 244 -11.27 -14.86 -33.33
CA THR A 244 -10.42 -15.95 -33.86
C THR A 244 -11.24 -17.19 -34.24
N THR A 245 -12.31 -17.50 -33.48
CA THR A 245 -13.20 -18.66 -33.81
C THR A 245 -14.00 -18.37 -35.08
N VAL A 246 -14.57 -17.19 -35.24
CA VAL A 246 -15.33 -16.79 -36.44
C VAL A 246 -14.41 -16.86 -37.67
N ALA A 247 -13.20 -16.30 -37.58
CA ALA A 247 -12.21 -16.32 -38.62
C ALA A 247 -11.81 -17.80 -39.00
N PHE A 248 -11.58 -18.63 -37.98
CA PHE A 248 -11.22 -20.06 -38.20
C PHE A 248 -12.35 -20.86 -38.79
N VAL A 249 -13.57 -20.73 -38.25
CA VAL A 249 -14.75 -21.48 -38.76
C VAL A 249 -15.08 -21.05 -40.18
N TYR A 250 -15.08 -19.77 -40.48
CA TYR A 250 -15.29 -19.25 -41.81
C TYR A 250 -14.27 -19.84 -42.82
N SER A 251 -12.96 -19.73 -42.48
CA SER A 251 -11.90 -20.27 -43.33
C SER A 251 -12.01 -21.79 -43.54
N THR A 252 -12.45 -22.52 -42.49
CA THR A 252 -12.67 -23.97 -42.56
C THR A 252 -13.88 -24.31 -43.43
N ILE A 253 -14.99 -23.56 -43.34
CA ILE A 253 -16.16 -23.73 -44.19
C ILE A 253 -15.78 -23.51 -45.66
N ARG A 254 -15.05 -22.42 -45.93
CA ARG A 254 -14.52 -22.16 -47.29
C ARG A 254 -13.62 -23.30 -47.76
N PHE A 255 -12.75 -23.86 -46.90
CA PHE A 255 -11.88 -24.98 -47.22
C PHE A 255 -12.66 -26.24 -47.63
N ILE A 256 -13.77 -26.52 -46.97
CA ILE A 256 -14.56 -27.75 -47.24
C ILE A 256 -15.43 -27.61 -48.49
N PHE A 257 -16.04 -26.46 -48.74
CA PHE A 257 -17.09 -26.28 -49.76
C PHE A 257 -16.59 -25.64 -51.07
N VAL A 258 -15.31 -25.21 -51.16
CA VAL A 258 -14.77 -24.65 -52.39
C VAL A 258 -14.15 -25.77 -53.25
N GLU A 259 -14.78 -26.13 -54.36
CA GLU A 259 -14.34 -27.25 -55.25
C GLU A 259 -13.09 -26.92 -56.06
N GLU A 260 -12.86 -25.63 -56.39
CA GLU A 260 -11.67 -25.19 -57.13
C GLU A 260 -10.99 -24.00 -56.48
N PRO A 261 -9.97 -24.22 -55.63
CA PRO A 261 -9.22 -23.17 -54.94
C PRO A 261 -8.55 -22.13 -55.86
N ALA A 262 -8.27 -22.52 -57.09
CA ALA A 262 -7.62 -21.66 -58.12
C ALA A 262 -8.53 -20.56 -58.66
N GLN A 263 -9.87 -20.72 -58.63
CA GLN A 263 -10.83 -19.74 -59.17
C GLN A 263 -11.25 -18.69 -58.15
N VAL A 264 -11.15 -18.99 -56.84
CA VAL A 264 -11.61 -18.08 -55.76
C VAL A 264 -10.46 -17.28 -55.17
N GLY A 265 -9.22 -17.56 -55.52
CA GLY A 265 -8.00 -16.96 -54.99
C GLY A 265 -7.75 -17.39 -53.52
N LEU A 266 -6.51 -17.76 -53.23
CA LEU A 266 -6.05 -18.08 -51.90
C LEU A 266 -6.20 -16.86 -50.94
N MET A 267 -6.44 -15.65 -51.47
CA MET A 267 -6.48 -14.40 -50.70
C MET A 267 -7.69 -14.24 -49.74
N HIS A 268 -8.64 -15.17 -49.73
CA HIS A 268 -9.84 -15.04 -48.90
C HIS A 268 -9.89 -16.01 -47.70
N THR A 269 -8.74 -16.49 -47.23
CA THR A 269 -8.65 -17.30 -46.02
C THR A 269 -7.96 -16.51 -44.90
N TYR A 270 -8.40 -16.70 -43.65
CA TYR A 270 -7.89 -16.01 -42.47
C TYR A 270 -6.91 -16.87 -41.65
N PHE A 271 -6.35 -17.99 -42.20
CA PHE A 271 -5.45 -18.83 -41.40
C PHE A 271 -4.14 -18.12 -41.04
N ASP A 272 -3.57 -17.34 -41.93
CA ASP A 272 -2.40 -16.47 -41.76
C ASP A 272 -2.76 -15.27 -40.88
N VAL A 273 -3.92 -14.65 -41.09
CA VAL A 273 -4.44 -13.52 -40.29
C VAL A 273 -4.63 -13.95 -38.84
N ILE A 274 -5.18 -15.14 -38.54
CA ILE A 274 -5.28 -15.67 -37.17
C ILE A 274 -3.90 -15.78 -36.53
N GLY A 275 -2.90 -16.25 -37.27
CA GLY A 275 -1.51 -16.31 -36.82
C GLY A 275 -0.96 -14.94 -36.46
N MET A 276 -1.18 -13.93 -37.30
CA MET A 276 -0.74 -12.56 -37.06
C MET A 276 -1.48 -11.92 -35.87
N ILE A 277 -2.80 -12.04 -35.81
CA ILE A 277 -3.62 -11.55 -34.69
C ILE A 277 -3.09 -12.12 -33.36
N MET A 278 -2.91 -13.45 -33.29
CA MET A 278 -2.44 -14.09 -32.07
C MET A 278 -1.02 -13.70 -31.73
N THR A 279 -0.14 -13.53 -32.73
CA THR A 279 1.25 -13.06 -32.53
C THR A 279 1.26 -11.67 -31.89
N PHE A 280 0.49 -10.69 -32.44
CA PHE A 280 0.44 -9.34 -31.89
C PHE A 280 -0.23 -9.28 -30.52
N ILE A 281 -1.26 -10.07 -30.27
CA ILE A 281 -1.89 -10.19 -28.95
C ILE A 281 -0.90 -10.75 -27.93
N LEU A 282 -0.20 -11.85 -28.25
CA LEU A 282 0.80 -12.45 -27.36
C LEU A 282 2.01 -11.52 -27.15
N LEU A 283 2.44 -10.77 -28.16
CA LEU A 283 3.49 -9.76 -28.07
C LEU A 283 3.08 -8.63 -27.13
N GLY A 284 1.88 -8.07 -27.32
CA GLY A 284 1.33 -7.04 -26.46
C GLY A 284 1.27 -7.51 -25.00
N ARG A 285 0.78 -8.72 -24.74
CA ARG A 285 0.75 -9.33 -23.42
C ARG A 285 2.13 -9.57 -22.82
N TYR A 286 3.09 -10.03 -23.63
CA TYR A 286 4.46 -10.22 -23.14
C TYR A 286 5.10 -8.91 -22.71
N ILE A 287 4.97 -7.84 -23.51
CA ILE A 287 5.50 -6.52 -23.18
C ILE A 287 4.79 -5.95 -21.94
N GLU A 288 3.48 -6.08 -21.86
CA GLU A 288 2.67 -5.69 -20.72
C GLU A 288 3.14 -6.37 -19.42
N GLU A 289 3.27 -7.71 -19.43
CA GLU A 289 3.66 -8.47 -18.26
C GLU A 289 5.09 -8.17 -17.82
N ARG A 290 5.99 -7.97 -18.79
CA ARG A 290 7.37 -7.52 -18.53
C ARG A 290 7.42 -6.11 -17.93
N ALA A 291 6.54 -5.22 -18.36
CA ALA A 291 6.44 -3.85 -17.85
C ALA A 291 5.87 -3.82 -16.42
N LYS A 292 4.84 -4.61 -16.14
CA LYS A 292 4.29 -4.78 -14.78
C LYS A 292 5.38 -5.20 -13.79
N ARG A 293 6.22 -6.17 -14.15
CA ARG A 293 7.36 -6.62 -13.31
C ARG A 293 8.33 -5.49 -12.98
N ARG A 294 8.71 -4.68 -13.97
CA ARG A 294 9.63 -3.54 -13.73
C ARG A 294 9.03 -2.47 -12.83
N THR A 295 7.71 -2.39 -12.76
CA THR A 295 7.03 -1.40 -11.92
C THR A 295 7.06 -1.79 -10.44
N THR A 296 7.00 -3.10 -10.14
CA THR A 296 7.07 -3.67 -8.78
C THR A 296 8.49 -3.81 -8.21
N ASP A 297 9.55 -3.58 -9.02
CA ASP A 297 10.95 -3.68 -8.57
C ASP A 297 11.32 -2.72 -7.42
N SER A 298 10.57 -1.64 -7.25
CA SER A 298 10.80 -0.67 -6.16
C SER A 298 10.55 -1.28 -4.78
N ILE A 299 9.52 -2.11 -4.66
CA ILE A 299 9.19 -2.79 -3.40
C ILE A 299 10.17 -3.92 -3.12
N ARG A 300 10.57 -4.65 -4.18
CA ARG A 300 11.61 -5.67 -4.05
C ARG A 300 12.90 -5.10 -3.49
N LYS A 301 13.27 -3.88 -3.90
CA LYS A 301 14.43 -3.17 -3.34
C LYS A 301 14.24 -2.83 -1.86
N LEU A 302 13.06 -2.42 -1.42
CA LEU A 302 12.78 -2.24 0.00
C LEU A 302 12.89 -3.55 0.79
N MET A 303 12.34 -4.64 0.26
CA MET A 303 12.46 -5.97 0.89
C MET A 303 13.91 -6.46 0.97
N SER A 304 14.77 -6.09 0.00
CA SER A 304 16.20 -6.43 0.01
C SER A 304 17.03 -5.60 1.00
N LEU A 305 16.44 -4.60 1.66
CA LEU A 305 17.10 -3.85 2.74
C LEU A 305 17.19 -4.66 4.03
N ALA A 306 16.31 -5.61 4.26
CA ALA A 306 16.39 -6.52 5.40
C ALA A 306 17.47 -7.60 5.10
N PRO A 307 18.51 -7.75 5.92
CA PRO A 307 19.48 -8.86 5.80
C PRO A 307 18.78 -10.19 6.10
N GLN A 308 19.37 -11.30 5.68
CA GLN A 308 18.82 -12.64 5.97
C GLN A 308 19.40 -13.22 7.26
N GLU A 309 20.59 -12.79 7.64
CA GLU A 309 21.34 -13.27 8.82
C GLU A 309 21.78 -12.07 9.68
N ALA A 310 21.95 -12.33 10.98
CA ALA A 310 22.48 -11.38 11.94
C ALA A 310 23.51 -12.04 12.85
N LEU A 311 24.46 -11.25 13.39
CA LEU A 311 25.40 -11.70 14.41
C LEU A 311 24.78 -11.48 15.79
N VAL A 312 24.37 -12.54 16.43
CA VAL A 312 23.67 -12.52 17.73
C VAL A 312 24.58 -13.03 18.82
N ARG A 313 24.54 -12.39 19.98
CA ARG A 313 25.30 -12.81 21.15
C ARG A 313 24.72 -14.09 21.77
N VAL A 314 25.55 -15.12 21.89
CA VAL A 314 25.21 -16.37 22.58
C VAL A 314 26.30 -16.63 23.61
N GLY A 315 26.04 -16.33 24.86
CA GLY A 315 27.06 -16.33 25.90
C GLY A 315 28.08 -15.20 25.69
N GLU A 316 29.38 -15.53 25.53
CA GLU A 316 30.45 -14.57 25.27
C GLU A 316 30.70 -14.34 23.76
N ASP A 317 30.22 -15.23 22.89
CA ASP A 317 30.52 -15.21 21.47
C ASP A 317 29.35 -14.66 20.63
N PHE A 318 29.67 -14.13 19.42
CA PHE A 318 28.67 -13.71 18.41
C PHE A 318 28.57 -14.78 17.34
N VAL A 319 27.35 -15.34 17.18
CA VAL A 319 27.04 -16.42 16.24
C VAL A 319 26.08 -15.89 15.14
N ARG A 320 26.29 -16.31 13.90
CA ARG A 320 25.33 -16.01 12.81
C ARG A 320 24.05 -16.82 13.02
N ARG A 321 22.91 -16.11 13.00
CA ARG A 321 21.56 -16.68 13.04
C ARG A 321 20.69 -16.11 11.95
N ASP A 322 19.72 -16.89 11.50
CA ASP A 322 18.66 -16.40 10.60
C ASP A 322 17.84 -15.32 11.33
N ILE A 323 17.51 -14.24 10.63
CA ILE A 323 16.75 -13.11 11.20
C ILE A 323 15.37 -13.55 11.77
N LYS A 324 14.83 -14.67 11.28
CA LYS A 324 13.54 -15.23 11.76
C LYS A 324 13.64 -15.84 13.17
N GLU A 325 14.84 -16.17 13.60
CA GLU A 325 15.10 -16.75 14.93
C GLU A 325 15.34 -15.69 16.01
N LEU A 326 15.49 -14.41 15.59
CA LEU A 326 15.73 -13.28 16.49
C LEU A 326 14.52 -13.01 17.38
N ARG A 327 14.79 -12.70 18.63
CA ARG A 327 13.79 -12.36 19.64
C ARG A 327 14.05 -10.97 20.21
N VAL A 328 13.00 -10.36 20.76
CA VAL A 328 13.13 -9.12 21.53
C VAL A 328 14.05 -9.37 22.71
N GLY A 329 15.02 -8.48 22.92
CA GLY A 329 16.05 -8.58 23.95
C GLY A 329 17.39 -9.15 23.48
N ASP A 330 17.46 -9.77 22.28
CA ASP A 330 18.72 -10.28 21.73
C ASP A 330 19.71 -9.13 21.47
N GLU A 331 21.00 -9.37 21.76
CA GLU A 331 22.08 -8.44 21.44
C GLU A 331 22.69 -8.77 20.09
N VAL A 332 22.66 -7.78 19.20
CA VAL A 332 23.10 -7.93 17.81
C VAL A 332 24.30 -7.03 17.54
N MET A 333 25.37 -7.62 17.00
CA MET A 333 26.56 -6.89 16.56
C MET A 333 26.40 -6.41 15.11
N LEU A 334 26.68 -5.15 14.89
CA LEU A 334 26.74 -4.50 13.58
C LEU A 334 28.17 -4.14 13.24
N ARG A 335 28.64 -4.57 12.09
CA ARG A 335 29.94 -4.16 11.54
C ARG A 335 29.74 -3.01 10.56
N LYS A 336 30.80 -2.28 10.27
CA LYS A 336 30.77 -1.28 9.21
C LYS A 336 30.36 -1.93 7.87
N GLY A 337 29.31 -1.39 7.24
CA GLY A 337 28.75 -1.92 6.00
C GLY A 337 27.60 -2.92 6.22
N ASP A 338 27.33 -3.33 7.45
CA ASP A 338 26.18 -4.19 7.74
C ASP A 338 24.87 -3.37 7.76
N ARG A 339 23.79 -3.99 7.31
CA ARG A 339 22.46 -3.44 7.48
C ARG A 339 21.88 -3.88 8.81
N VAL A 340 21.22 -2.96 9.50
CA VAL A 340 20.54 -3.21 10.76
C VAL A 340 19.41 -4.23 10.54
N PRO A 341 19.42 -5.41 11.22
CA PRO A 341 18.45 -6.47 10.96
C PRO A 341 17.10 -6.27 11.65
N VAL A 342 17.08 -5.60 12.80
CA VAL A 342 15.92 -5.41 13.68
C VAL A 342 15.90 -4.00 14.22
N ASP A 343 14.75 -3.50 14.71
CA ASP A 343 14.74 -2.24 15.44
C ASP A 343 15.29 -2.49 16.84
N GLY A 344 16.07 -1.57 17.37
CA GLY A 344 16.68 -1.74 18.67
C GLY A 344 17.29 -0.47 19.22
N VAL A 345 17.73 -0.57 20.49
CA VAL A 345 18.43 0.49 21.19
C VAL A 345 19.93 0.19 21.18
N LEU A 346 20.76 1.17 20.85
CA LEU A 346 22.21 1.03 20.85
C LEU A 346 22.74 0.83 22.26
N LEU A 347 23.67 -0.10 22.40
CA LEU A 347 24.46 -0.32 23.60
C LEU A 347 25.84 0.37 23.53
N SER A 348 26.23 0.81 22.32
CA SER A 348 27.49 1.52 22.05
C SER A 348 27.26 2.57 20.96
N GLU A 349 28.10 3.61 20.89
CA GLU A 349 28.05 4.64 19.87
C GLU A 349 28.24 4.09 18.44
N GLY A 350 27.62 4.73 17.45
CA GLY A 350 27.74 4.37 16.03
C GLY A 350 27.19 5.44 15.09
N ALA A 351 27.54 5.35 13.81
CA ALA A 351 27.01 6.22 12.77
C ALA A 351 26.20 5.37 11.75
N PHE A 352 25.02 5.86 11.40
CA PHE A 352 24.05 5.14 10.57
C PHE A 352 23.55 6.00 9.42
N ASP A 353 23.55 5.43 8.22
CA ASP A 353 22.87 5.99 7.06
C ASP A 353 21.42 5.48 7.03
N GLU A 354 20.49 6.37 7.34
CA GLU A 354 19.05 6.10 7.38
C GLU A 354 18.32 6.53 6.10
N SER A 355 19.07 6.96 5.07
CA SER A 355 18.52 7.50 3.81
C SER A 355 17.55 6.56 3.09
N SER A 356 17.74 5.26 3.26
CA SER A 356 16.84 4.24 2.70
C SER A 356 15.44 4.24 3.32
N ILE A 357 15.28 4.82 4.51
CA ILE A 357 14.05 4.89 5.31
C ILE A 357 13.53 6.32 5.34
N THR A 358 14.31 7.26 5.85
CA THR A 358 13.91 8.66 6.04
C THR A 358 14.01 9.49 4.76
N GLY A 359 14.85 9.08 3.81
CA GLY A 359 15.17 9.84 2.60
C GLY A 359 16.22 10.93 2.82
N GLU A 360 16.74 11.11 4.04
CA GLU A 360 17.76 12.10 4.36
C GLU A 360 19.16 11.56 4.05
N PRO A 361 19.98 12.25 3.22
CA PRO A 361 21.22 11.68 2.71
C PRO A 361 22.41 11.75 3.67
N ILE A 362 22.27 12.45 4.80
CA ILE A 362 23.35 12.67 5.76
C ILE A 362 23.30 11.57 6.83
N PRO A 363 24.40 10.79 7.03
CA PRO A 363 24.46 9.83 8.12
C PRO A 363 24.30 10.50 9.50
N VAL A 364 23.60 9.83 10.39
CA VAL A 364 23.31 10.31 11.74
C VAL A 364 24.25 9.61 12.73
N GLU A 365 24.97 10.39 13.55
CA GLU A 365 25.71 9.88 14.70
C GLU A 365 24.74 9.61 15.85
N LYS A 366 24.83 8.42 16.45
CA LYS A 366 23.97 7.96 17.54
C LYS A 366 24.84 7.46 18.70
N VAL A 367 24.39 7.73 19.90
CA VAL A 367 25.05 7.31 21.16
C VAL A 367 24.36 6.11 21.79
N ALA A 368 24.95 5.52 22.81
CA ALA A 368 24.30 4.46 23.57
C ALA A 368 22.97 4.98 24.18
N GLY A 369 21.88 4.22 24.01
CA GLY A 369 20.53 4.61 24.38
C GLY A 369 19.67 5.11 23.22
N ASP A 370 20.25 5.45 22.07
CA ASP A 370 19.50 5.90 20.90
C ASP A 370 18.88 4.72 20.13
N GLU A 371 17.72 4.95 19.52
CA GLU A 371 17.04 3.98 18.68
C GLU A 371 17.67 3.88 17.28
N VAL A 372 17.78 2.65 16.76
CA VAL A 372 18.21 2.36 15.39
C VAL A 372 17.19 1.44 14.72
N PHE A 373 16.89 1.74 13.47
CA PHE A 373 15.83 1.07 12.71
C PHE A 373 16.35 0.04 11.71
N SER A 374 15.63 -1.07 11.57
CA SER A 374 15.91 -2.12 10.58
C SER A 374 15.97 -1.54 9.16
N GLY A 375 17.00 -1.94 8.40
CA GLY A 375 17.25 -1.47 7.04
C GLY A 375 18.25 -0.30 6.94
N SER A 376 18.57 0.39 8.04
CA SER A 376 19.64 1.39 8.09
C SER A 376 20.99 0.73 7.82
N LEU A 377 21.97 1.49 7.29
CA LEU A 377 23.31 1.00 7.00
C LEU A 377 24.30 1.53 8.04
N SER A 378 25.01 0.63 8.74
CA SER A 378 26.11 1.03 9.64
C SER A 378 27.31 1.55 8.83
N VAL A 379 27.65 2.81 8.99
CA VAL A 379 28.77 3.47 8.28
C VAL A 379 29.95 3.80 9.20
N GLY A 380 29.74 3.73 10.52
CA GLY A 380 30.72 4.01 11.56
C GLY A 380 31.55 2.80 12.00
N ARG A 381 31.93 2.78 13.28
CA ARG A 381 32.59 1.67 13.96
C ARG A 381 31.60 0.52 14.19
N ALA A 382 32.12 -0.64 14.58
CA ALA A 382 31.26 -1.73 15.02
C ALA A 382 30.44 -1.29 16.25
N ALA A 383 29.12 -1.52 16.18
CA ALA A 383 28.18 -1.16 17.25
C ALA A 383 27.38 -2.38 17.67
N THR A 384 26.92 -2.38 18.91
CA THR A 384 26.01 -3.42 19.42
C THR A 384 24.67 -2.77 19.73
N LEU A 385 23.59 -3.42 19.34
CA LEU A 385 22.22 -3.01 19.66
C LEU A 385 21.49 -4.13 20.42
N ARG A 386 20.51 -3.74 21.25
CA ARG A 386 19.55 -4.67 21.85
C ARG A 386 18.23 -4.57 21.09
N ALA A 387 17.75 -5.70 20.58
CA ALA A 387 16.53 -5.78 19.79
C ALA A 387 15.29 -5.37 20.61
N THR A 388 14.52 -4.41 20.13
CA THR A 388 13.23 -3.96 20.71
C THR A 388 12.04 -4.45 19.89
N GLN A 389 12.19 -4.52 18.56
CA GLN A 389 11.17 -5.04 17.66
C GLN A 389 11.80 -5.97 16.62
N VAL A 390 11.13 -7.09 16.31
CA VAL A 390 11.61 -8.10 15.37
C VAL A 390 10.60 -8.41 14.26
N GLY A 391 11.07 -8.82 13.10
CA GLY A 391 10.27 -9.31 11.99
C GLY A 391 9.26 -8.26 11.46
N ARG A 392 7.98 -8.61 11.42
CA ARG A 392 6.92 -7.73 10.88
C ARG A 392 6.63 -6.49 11.73
N LYS A 393 7.04 -6.51 12.99
CA LYS A 393 6.83 -5.38 13.92
C LYS A 393 7.87 -4.28 13.76
N THR A 394 9.01 -4.56 13.10
CA THR A 394 10.02 -3.53 12.81
C THR A 394 9.45 -2.41 11.94
N LEU A 395 10.04 -1.23 12.00
CA LEU A 395 9.67 -0.07 11.16
C LEU A 395 9.69 -0.46 9.67
N LEU A 396 10.76 -1.12 9.20
CA LEU A 396 10.85 -1.62 7.82
C LEU A 396 9.74 -2.64 7.52
N GLY A 397 9.42 -3.55 8.44
CA GLY A 397 8.31 -4.50 8.32
C GLY A 397 6.96 -3.81 8.17
N ARG A 398 6.69 -2.77 8.98
CA ARG A 398 5.48 -1.92 8.92
C ARG A 398 5.41 -1.14 7.60
N ILE A 399 6.52 -0.57 7.15
CA ILE A 399 6.63 0.11 5.84
C ILE A 399 6.25 -0.84 4.71
N ILE A 400 6.86 -2.03 4.65
CA ILE A 400 6.58 -3.04 3.63
C ILE A 400 5.10 -3.44 3.66
N ALA A 401 4.53 -3.69 4.85
CA ALA A 401 3.12 -4.05 5.00
C ALA A 401 2.18 -2.94 4.53
N THR A 402 2.47 -1.67 4.85
CA THR A 402 1.69 -0.50 4.43
C THR A 402 1.73 -0.33 2.91
N VAL A 403 2.93 -0.37 2.30
CA VAL A 403 3.07 -0.25 0.84
C VAL A 403 2.34 -1.40 0.12
N ARG A 404 2.40 -2.63 0.64
CA ARG A 404 1.66 -3.79 0.09
C ARG A 404 0.15 -3.57 0.18
N ARG A 405 -0.36 -3.11 1.32
CA ARG A 405 -1.79 -2.82 1.51
C ARG A 405 -2.26 -1.69 0.59
N ALA A 406 -1.44 -0.65 0.46
CA ALA A 406 -1.70 0.47 -0.41
C ALA A 406 -1.82 0.05 -1.89
N GLN A 407 -0.94 -0.83 -2.34
CA GLN A 407 -0.99 -1.34 -3.71
C GLN A 407 -2.18 -2.27 -3.96
N ALA A 408 -2.66 -2.99 -2.95
CA ALA A 408 -3.85 -3.83 -3.07
C ALA A 408 -5.16 -3.02 -3.18
N SER A 409 -5.19 -1.78 -2.70
CA SER A 409 -6.37 -0.91 -2.72
C SER A 409 -6.64 -0.33 -4.11
N LYS A 410 -7.91 0.03 -4.39
CA LYS A 410 -8.35 0.65 -5.65
C LYS A 410 -8.69 2.11 -5.46
N ALA A 411 -8.11 2.97 -6.29
CA ALA A 411 -8.52 4.37 -6.39
C ALA A 411 -9.95 4.51 -6.95
N PRO A 412 -10.73 5.52 -6.54
CA PRO A 412 -12.05 5.82 -7.10
C PRO A 412 -12.06 5.95 -8.62
N ILE A 413 -11.06 6.60 -9.20
CA ILE A 413 -10.89 6.75 -10.64
C ILE A 413 -10.72 5.39 -11.36
N GLN A 414 -10.12 4.40 -10.72
CA GLN A 414 -10.01 3.05 -11.27
C GLN A 414 -11.37 2.34 -11.32
N ARG A 415 -12.23 2.53 -10.32
CA ARG A 415 -13.60 1.96 -10.31
C ARG A 415 -14.43 2.48 -11.49
N ILE A 416 -14.23 3.75 -11.88
CA ILE A 416 -14.89 4.33 -13.08
C ILE A 416 -14.38 3.64 -14.35
N ALA A 417 -13.07 3.45 -14.49
CA ALA A 417 -12.48 2.76 -15.64
C ALA A 417 -12.96 1.30 -15.76
N ASP A 418 -13.05 0.57 -14.64
CA ASP A 418 -13.55 -0.80 -14.60
C ASP A 418 -15.02 -0.87 -15.04
N ARG A 419 -15.86 0.10 -14.62
CA ARG A 419 -17.27 0.20 -15.03
C ARG A 419 -17.39 0.49 -16.53
N ILE A 420 -16.60 1.42 -17.07
CA ILE A 420 -16.55 1.71 -18.51
C ILE A 420 -16.17 0.44 -19.26
N ALA A 421 -15.13 -0.28 -18.83
CA ALA A 421 -14.68 -1.51 -19.48
C ALA A 421 -15.75 -2.62 -19.49
N SER A 422 -16.56 -2.74 -18.44
CA SER A 422 -17.63 -3.75 -18.36
C SER A 422 -18.80 -3.49 -19.32
N ILE A 423 -19.10 -2.23 -19.64
CA ILE A 423 -20.13 -1.83 -20.61
C ILE A 423 -19.58 -1.88 -22.05
N PHE A 424 -18.31 -1.57 -22.21
CA PHE A 424 -17.67 -1.43 -23.51
C PHE A 424 -17.65 -2.73 -24.31
N VAL A 425 -17.33 -3.88 -23.68
CA VAL A 425 -17.25 -5.19 -24.36
C VAL A 425 -18.59 -5.61 -24.98
N PRO A 426 -19.74 -5.59 -24.24
CA PRO A 426 -21.04 -5.83 -24.84
C PRO A 426 -21.39 -4.86 -25.98
N ALA A 427 -21.07 -3.55 -25.80
CA ALA A 427 -21.33 -2.54 -26.83
C ALA A 427 -20.57 -2.84 -28.15
N VAL A 428 -19.31 -3.24 -28.04
CA VAL A 428 -18.49 -3.64 -29.19
C VAL A 428 -19.07 -4.84 -29.92
N LEU A 429 -19.57 -5.85 -29.20
CA LEU A 429 -20.23 -7.01 -29.82
C LEU A 429 -21.46 -6.59 -30.63
N VAL A 430 -22.26 -5.65 -30.10
CA VAL A 430 -23.41 -5.09 -30.83
C VAL A 430 -22.95 -4.31 -32.06
N ILE A 431 -21.91 -3.47 -31.94
CA ILE A 431 -21.35 -2.69 -33.07
C ILE A 431 -20.82 -3.65 -34.15
N ALA A 432 -20.09 -4.70 -33.79
CA ALA A 432 -19.61 -5.68 -34.76
C ALA A 432 -20.76 -6.39 -35.50
N LEU A 433 -21.82 -6.79 -34.77
CA LEU A 433 -23.00 -7.40 -35.37
C LEU A 433 -23.73 -6.42 -36.31
N LEU A 434 -23.90 -5.18 -35.87
CA LEU A 434 -24.50 -4.12 -36.72
C LEU A 434 -23.65 -3.88 -37.97
N THR A 435 -22.31 -3.84 -37.84
CA THR A 435 -21.39 -3.70 -38.98
C THR A 435 -21.57 -4.84 -39.98
N LEU A 436 -21.60 -6.07 -39.51
CA LEU A 436 -21.85 -7.25 -40.34
C LEU A 436 -23.18 -7.14 -41.12
N CYS A 437 -24.26 -6.83 -40.40
CA CYS A 437 -25.60 -6.71 -40.99
C CYS A 437 -25.72 -5.54 -42.00
N LEU A 438 -25.19 -4.35 -41.67
CA LEU A 438 -25.25 -3.18 -42.54
C LEU A 438 -24.49 -3.42 -43.85
N TRP A 439 -23.27 -3.97 -43.79
CA TRP A 439 -22.51 -4.32 -44.96
C TRP A 439 -23.16 -5.45 -45.76
N GLY A 440 -23.70 -6.49 -45.12
CA GLY A 440 -24.38 -7.59 -45.75
C GLY A 440 -25.66 -7.19 -46.52
N LEU A 441 -26.42 -6.20 -45.98
CA LEU A 441 -27.73 -5.79 -46.51
C LEU A 441 -27.65 -4.63 -47.48
N TYR A 442 -26.66 -3.69 -47.30
CA TYR A 442 -26.65 -2.43 -48.04
C TYR A 442 -25.40 -2.22 -48.90
N SER A 443 -24.44 -3.15 -48.93
CA SER A 443 -23.25 -3.02 -49.76
C SER A 443 -23.49 -3.53 -51.18
N ASP A 444 -23.09 -2.76 -52.21
CA ASP A 444 -23.09 -3.14 -53.62
C ASP A 444 -21.88 -4.02 -54.02
N ALA A 445 -21.13 -4.52 -53.07
CA ALA A 445 -19.96 -5.36 -53.32
C ALA A 445 -20.36 -6.74 -53.91
N THR A 446 -19.45 -7.37 -54.61
CA THR A 446 -19.64 -8.71 -55.16
C THR A 446 -19.90 -9.78 -54.12
N GLU A 447 -19.31 -9.61 -52.91
CA GLU A 447 -19.54 -10.47 -51.73
C GLU A 447 -19.81 -9.62 -50.47
N PRO A 448 -21.06 -9.06 -50.28
CA PRO A 448 -21.35 -8.10 -49.26
C PRO A 448 -21.21 -8.65 -47.83
N TRP A 449 -21.60 -9.88 -47.58
CA TRP A 449 -21.47 -10.56 -46.28
C TRP A 449 -20.02 -10.84 -45.91
N LEU A 450 -19.16 -11.14 -46.91
CA LEU A 450 -17.74 -11.35 -46.65
C LEU A 450 -17.05 -10.06 -46.24
N ARG A 451 -17.31 -8.95 -46.96
CA ARG A 451 -16.81 -7.62 -46.53
C ARG A 451 -17.33 -7.21 -45.15
N GLY A 452 -18.63 -7.47 -44.89
CA GLY A 452 -19.19 -7.27 -43.56
C GLY A 452 -18.50 -8.06 -42.48
N LEU A 453 -18.09 -9.30 -42.78
CA LEU A 453 -17.36 -10.16 -41.86
C LEU A 453 -15.93 -9.64 -41.58
N ASP A 454 -15.22 -9.14 -42.61
CA ASP A 454 -13.91 -8.52 -42.48
C ASP A 454 -13.96 -7.32 -41.56
N HIS A 455 -14.92 -6.43 -41.77
CA HIS A 455 -15.13 -5.24 -40.94
C HIS A 455 -15.54 -5.64 -39.51
N ALA A 456 -16.42 -6.62 -39.35
CA ALA A 456 -16.85 -7.08 -38.02
C ALA A 456 -15.69 -7.70 -37.21
N ILE A 457 -14.84 -8.53 -37.86
CA ILE A 457 -13.63 -9.11 -37.23
C ILE A 457 -12.67 -7.97 -36.86
N SER A 458 -12.43 -7.02 -37.75
CA SER A 458 -11.58 -5.85 -37.50
C SER A 458 -12.08 -5.04 -36.31
N VAL A 459 -13.39 -4.75 -36.21
CA VAL A 459 -14.01 -4.10 -35.05
C VAL A 459 -13.78 -4.88 -33.76
N LEU A 460 -13.99 -6.21 -33.76
CA LEU A 460 -13.80 -7.03 -32.57
C LEU A 460 -12.34 -7.02 -32.09
N VAL A 461 -11.38 -7.04 -32.99
CA VAL A 461 -9.96 -7.06 -32.66
C VAL A 461 -9.48 -5.70 -32.18
N ILE A 462 -9.83 -4.60 -32.90
CA ILE A 462 -9.34 -3.25 -32.61
C ILE A 462 -9.92 -2.67 -31.32
N ALA A 463 -11.13 -3.06 -30.97
CA ALA A 463 -11.88 -2.54 -29.84
C ALA A 463 -11.46 -3.10 -28.48
N CYS A 464 -10.35 -3.82 -28.38
CA CYS A 464 -9.88 -4.31 -27.07
C CYS A 464 -9.48 -3.13 -26.17
N PRO A 465 -10.11 -2.90 -24.99
CA PRO A 465 -9.75 -1.83 -24.08
C PRO A 465 -8.56 -2.19 -23.17
N CYS A 466 -7.54 -2.90 -23.70
CA CYS A 466 -6.42 -3.44 -22.93
C CYS A 466 -5.66 -2.35 -22.16
N ALA A 467 -5.39 -1.21 -22.83
CA ALA A 467 -4.68 -0.08 -22.24
C ALA A 467 -5.45 0.62 -21.12
N LEU A 468 -6.78 0.66 -21.20
CA LEU A 468 -7.64 1.33 -20.22
C LEU A 468 -7.51 0.71 -18.82
N GLY A 469 -7.46 -0.62 -18.76
CA GLY A 469 -7.31 -1.35 -17.49
C GLY A 469 -5.96 -1.17 -16.82
N LEU A 470 -4.93 -0.73 -17.55
CA LEU A 470 -3.57 -0.48 -17.04
C LEU A 470 -3.32 0.99 -16.68
N ALA A 471 -4.14 1.90 -17.17
CA ALA A 471 -3.92 3.35 -17.08
C ALA A 471 -3.72 3.84 -15.64
N THR A 472 -4.60 3.46 -14.72
CA THR A 472 -4.55 3.86 -13.31
C THR A 472 -3.58 3.02 -12.47
N PRO A 473 -3.65 1.66 -12.47
CA PRO A 473 -2.83 0.85 -11.59
C PRO A 473 -1.33 1.05 -11.84
N THR A 474 -0.90 1.17 -13.09
CA THR A 474 0.51 1.37 -13.42
C THR A 474 1.04 2.70 -12.89
N ALA A 475 0.29 3.79 -13.06
CA ALA A 475 0.69 5.11 -12.58
C ALA A 475 0.76 5.14 -11.05
N ILE A 476 -0.25 4.60 -10.35
CA ILE A 476 -0.28 4.53 -8.88
C ILE A 476 0.89 3.69 -8.34
N THR A 477 1.17 2.52 -8.91
CA THR A 477 2.26 1.66 -8.45
C THR A 477 3.63 2.35 -8.61
N VAL A 478 3.87 3.06 -9.73
CA VAL A 478 5.09 3.84 -9.94
C VAL A 478 5.20 4.97 -8.92
N ALA A 479 4.08 5.69 -8.69
CA ALA A 479 4.03 6.81 -7.76
C ALA A 479 4.28 6.36 -6.32
N MET A 480 3.61 5.31 -5.86
CA MET A 480 3.80 4.74 -4.52
C MET A 480 5.24 4.26 -4.29
N GLY A 481 5.82 3.58 -5.30
CA GLY A 481 7.22 3.17 -5.22
C GLY A 481 8.20 4.35 -5.20
N LYS A 482 7.82 5.50 -5.75
CA LYS A 482 8.59 6.73 -5.67
C LYS A 482 8.36 7.44 -4.33
N ALA A 483 7.13 7.53 -3.84
CA ALA A 483 6.80 8.08 -2.53
C ALA A 483 7.62 7.39 -1.43
N SER A 484 7.57 6.06 -1.38
CA SER A 484 8.28 5.28 -0.37
C SER A 484 9.79 5.49 -0.37
N ARG A 485 10.43 5.65 -1.55
CA ARG A 485 11.88 5.96 -1.64
C ARG A 485 12.24 7.37 -1.17
N ASN A 486 11.26 8.25 -1.06
CA ASN A 486 11.44 9.62 -0.58
C ASN A 486 10.88 9.79 0.85
N GLY A 487 10.78 8.69 1.61
CA GLY A 487 10.33 8.72 3.00
C GLY A 487 8.84 9.03 3.17
N LEU A 488 8.01 8.82 2.13
CA LEU A 488 6.58 9.06 2.17
C LEU A 488 5.82 7.73 2.13
N LEU A 489 5.08 7.41 3.18
CA LEU A 489 4.21 6.25 3.25
C LEU A 489 2.77 6.67 2.99
N ILE A 490 2.19 6.17 1.91
CA ILE A 490 0.80 6.43 1.53
C ILE A 490 0.00 5.16 1.80
N LYS A 491 -1.03 5.25 2.63
CA LYS A 491 -1.77 4.12 3.18
C LYS A 491 -2.56 3.34 2.13
N ASP A 492 -3.09 4.04 1.13
CA ASP A 492 -3.88 3.45 0.05
C ASP A 492 -3.92 4.30 -1.24
N ALA A 493 -4.49 3.73 -2.29
CA ALA A 493 -4.65 4.41 -3.57
C ALA A 493 -5.68 5.56 -3.52
N ILE A 494 -6.59 5.53 -2.55
CA ILE A 494 -7.59 6.59 -2.33
C ILE A 494 -6.88 7.83 -1.82
N ALA A 495 -6.00 7.69 -0.83
CA ALA A 495 -5.18 8.78 -0.31
C ALA A 495 -4.29 9.39 -1.41
N MET A 496 -3.69 8.55 -2.29
CA MET A 496 -2.90 9.04 -3.43
C MET A 496 -3.75 9.89 -4.38
N GLU A 497 -5.00 9.53 -4.64
CA GLU A 497 -5.90 10.32 -5.49
C GLU A 497 -6.38 11.59 -4.79
N GLN A 498 -6.73 11.50 -3.51
CA GLN A 498 -7.23 12.63 -2.72
C GLN A 498 -6.18 13.72 -2.53
N LEU A 499 -4.91 13.36 -2.26
CA LEU A 499 -3.79 14.30 -2.22
C LEU A 499 -3.73 15.21 -3.45
N GLY A 500 -4.04 14.67 -4.64
CA GLY A 500 -4.05 15.43 -5.89
C GLY A 500 -5.19 16.45 -5.99
N LYS A 501 -6.24 16.31 -5.19
CA LYS A 501 -7.42 17.18 -5.16
C LYS A 501 -7.37 18.23 -4.06
N VAL A 502 -6.37 18.16 -3.17
CA VAL A 502 -6.22 19.09 -2.03
C VAL A 502 -6.18 20.52 -2.53
N THR A 503 -7.04 21.36 -1.94
CA THR A 503 -7.13 22.80 -2.17
C THR A 503 -6.57 23.61 -1.01
N ASP A 504 -6.72 23.10 0.22
CA ASP A 504 -6.36 23.78 1.46
C ASP A 504 -5.53 22.84 2.35
N VAL A 505 -4.42 23.34 2.88
CA VAL A 505 -3.52 22.62 3.80
C VAL A 505 -3.55 23.30 5.15
N VAL A 506 -4.07 22.61 6.14
CA VAL A 506 -4.09 23.04 7.53
C VAL A 506 -2.87 22.44 8.24
N LEU A 507 -2.03 23.30 8.76
CA LEU A 507 -0.80 22.96 9.45
C LEU A 507 -0.98 23.14 10.95
N ASP A 508 -0.65 22.12 11.74
CA ASP A 508 -0.35 22.33 13.15
C ASP A 508 1.02 23.00 13.28
N LYS A 509 1.23 23.74 14.38
CA LYS A 509 2.53 24.37 14.64
C LYS A 509 3.56 23.35 15.08
N THR A 510 3.26 22.64 16.17
CA THR A 510 4.22 21.84 16.93
C THR A 510 4.54 20.53 16.24
N GLY A 511 5.84 20.23 16.05
CA GLY A 511 6.27 19.00 15.37
C GLY A 511 5.96 18.94 13.86
N THR A 512 5.41 20.03 13.27
CA THR A 512 5.08 20.14 11.86
C THR A 512 5.92 21.20 11.16
N ILE A 513 5.77 22.47 11.56
CA ILE A 513 6.62 23.56 11.07
C ILE A 513 7.76 23.87 12.04
N THR A 514 7.67 23.36 13.27
CA THR A 514 8.75 23.36 14.27
C THR A 514 9.37 21.96 14.37
N VAL A 515 10.58 21.91 14.95
CA VAL A 515 11.36 20.65 15.08
C VAL A 515 10.67 19.64 16.00
N GLY A 516 9.73 20.09 16.86
CA GLY A 516 9.03 19.24 17.83
C GLY A 516 9.93 18.76 19.00
N ARG A 517 11.10 19.37 19.13
CA ARG A 517 12.07 19.10 20.21
C ARG A 517 12.45 20.41 20.89
N PRO A 518 11.68 20.85 21.91
CA PRO A 518 12.00 22.05 22.64
C PRO A 518 13.39 21.95 23.26
N LYS A 519 14.10 23.07 23.34
CA LYS A 519 15.41 23.16 23.95
C LYS A 519 15.43 24.30 24.96
N VAL A 520 16.14 24.12 26.06
CA VAL A 520 16.42 25.22 27.00
C VAL A 520 17.38 26.19 26.31
N VAL A 521 16.86 27.36 25.87
CA VAL A 521 17.65 28.40 25.18
C VAL A 521 18.36 29.28 26.16
N GLN A 522 17.72 29.61 27.29
CA GLN A 522 18.29 30.41 28.35
C GLN A 522 17.72 30.01 29.71
N ALA A 523 18.51 30.19 30.75
CA ALA A 523 18.08 29.99 32.13
C ALA A 523 18.80 30.97 33.05
N THR A 524 18.04 31.60 33.93
CA THR A 524 18.56 32.47 34.99
C THR A 524 18.31 31.81 36.34
N TRP A 525 19.39 31.67 37.11
CA TRP A 525 19.38 31.08 38.44
C TRP A 525 19.58 32.19 39.49
N THR A 526 18.87 32.09 40.61
CA THR A 526 18.99 33.11 41.69
C THR A 526 20.29 33.02 42.48
N THR A 527 20.96 31.85 42.43
CA THR A 527 22.22 31.64 43.13
C THR A 527 23.31 31.10 42.20
N GLU A 528 24.59 31.50 42.37
CA GLU A 528 25.71 30.98 41.60
C GLU A 528 26.00 29.51 41.90
N ASP A 529 25.91 29.11 43.21
CA ASP A 529 26.03 27.72 43.64
C ASP A 529 24.68 27.01 43.55
N ASN A 530 24.41 26.40 42.41
CA ASN A 530 23.13 25.75 42.05
C ASN A 530 23.30 24.29 41.61
N HIS A 531 24.42 23.66 41.99
CA HIS A 531 24.69 22.25 41.57
C HIS A 531 23.64 21.30 42.13
N LEU A 532 23.34 21.36 43.44
CA LEU A 532 22.31 20.52 44.04
C LEU A 532 20.94 20.71 43.43
N GLN A 533 20.53 22.00 43.22
CA GLN A 533 19.25 22.35 42.65
C GLN A 533 19.08 21.84 41.20
N LYS A 534 20.16 21.89 40.41
CA LYS A 534 20.17 21.32 39.04
C LYS A 534 20.06 19.82 39.06
N SER A 535 20.79 19.13 39.97
CA SER A 535 20.73 17.66 40.10
C SER A 535 19.33 17.20 40.53
N LEU A 536 18.71 17.88 41.49
CA LEU A 536 17.33 17.62 41.94
C LEU A 536 16.31 17.84 40.79
N LEU A 537 16.45 18.91 40.04
CA LEU A 537 15.56 19.20 38.90
C LEU A 537 15.69 18.14 37.81
N VAL A 538 16.93 17.76 37.45
CA VAL A 538 17.16 16.70 36.42
C VAL A 538 16.55 15.39 36.82
N GLN A 539 16.81 14.90 38.02
CA GLN A 539 16.29 13.64 38.49
C GLN A 539 14.78 13.62 38.66
N ALA A 540 14.18 14.78 38.98
CA ALA A 540 12.74 14.89 39.00
C ALA A 540 12.15 14.87 37.57
N GLU A 541 12.76 15.56 36.63
CA GLU A 541 12.33 15.58 35.23
C GLU A 541 12.59 14.25 34.49
N GLU A 542 13.61 13.47 34.87
CA GLU A 542 13.82 12.11 34.33
C GLU A 542 12.65 11.15 34.62
N LYS A 543 11.88 11.44 35.68
CA LYS A 543 10.68 10.68 36.05
C LYS A 543 9.39 11.20 35.39
N SER A 544 9.44 12.36 34.76
CA SER A 544 8.29 12.95 34.04
C SER A 544 8.24 12.45 32.60
N SER A 545 7.03 12.16 32.14
CA SER A 545 6.76 11.80 30.73
C SER A 545 6.56 13.01 29.80
N HIS A 546 6.65 14.24 30.33
CA HIS A 546 6.36 15.45 29.57
C HIS A 546 7.50 15.77 28.56
N PRO A 547 7.19 16.21 27.31
CA PRO A 547 8.22 16.56 26.32
C PRO A 547 9.22 17.64 26.76
N LEU A 548 8.81 18.58 27.62
CA LEU A 548 9.68 19.61 28.16
C LEU A 548 10.73 19.09 29.15
N ALA A 549 10.43 17.96 29.81
CA ALA A 549 11.35 17.31 30.74
C ALA A 549 12.64 16.86 30.05
N SER A 550 12.52 16.26 28.87
CA SER A 550 13.67 15.80 28.08
C SER A 550 14.61 16.95 27.69
N ALA A 551 14.09 18.17 27.47
CA ALA A 551 14.87 19.34 27.17
C ALA A 551 15.73 19.80 28.37
N ILE A 552 15.17 19.71 29.58
CA ILE A 552 15.87 20.03 30.83
C ILE A 552 16.94 19.00 31.13
N VAL A 553 16.60 17.71 31.02
CA VAL A 553 17.53 16.59 31.20
C VAL A 553 18.69 16.70 30.19
N SER A 554 18.42 16.94 28.92
CA SER A 554 19.44 17.12 27.87
C SER A 554 20.39 18.28 28.17
N ARG A 555 19.91 19.36 28.79
CA ARG A 555 20.71 20.54 29.10
C ARG A 555 21.61 20.36 30.30
N TYR A 556 21.15 19.67 31.35
CA TYR A 556 21.80 19.59 32.64
C TYR A 556 22.22 18.18 33.07
N GLY A 557 21.74 17.09 32.42
CA GLY A 557 21.98 15.69 32.84
C GLY A 557 23.46 15.30 32.90
N HIS A 558 24.31 15.91 32.07
CA HIS A 558 25.78 15.66 32.11
C HIS A 558 26.49 16.19 33.36
N ARG A 559 25.77 16.89 34.26
CA ARG A 559 26.31 17.53 35.46
C ARG A 559 25.80 16.91 36.76
N VAL A 560 25.07 15.79 36.65
CA VAL A 560 24.51 15.05 37.79
C VAL A 560 25.55 14.01 38.23
N GLU A 561 26.07 14.15 39.42
CA GLU A 561 27.09 13.25 39.98
C GLU A 561 26.53 12.30 41.04
N GLU A 562 25.30 12.51 41.56
CA GLU A 562 24.70 11.73 42.64
C GLU A 562 23.27 11.29 42.27
N ASP A 563 22.92 10.05 42.57
CA ASP A 563 21.57 9.53 42.49
C ASP A 563 20.79 9.93 43.75
N LEU A 564 19.96 10.96 43.66
CA LEU A 564 19.18 11.52 44.77
C LEU A 564 17.77 10.92 44.76
N PRO A 565 17.29 10.28 45.84
CA PRO A 565 15.97 9.69 45.87
C PRO A 565 14.89 10.80 45.93
N VAL A 566 14.23 11.12 44.82
CA VAL A 566 13.11 12.05 44.75
C VAL A 566 11.85 11.32 44.35
N GLU A 567 10.75 11.50 45.09
CA GLU A 567 9.42 11.03 44.66
C GLU A 567 8.68 12.20 43.99
N VAL A 568 8.29 12.03 42.73
CA VAL A 568 7.72 13.08 41.88
C VAL A 568 6.21 12.88 41.75
N THR A 569 5.47 13.94 41.98
CA THR A 569 4.05 14.07 41.69
C THR A 569 3.84 14.98 40.48
N GLU A 570 3.29 14.46 39.39
CA GLU A 570 2.99 15.23 38.20
C GLU A 570 1.56 15.75 38.23
N THR A 571 1.37 17.05 37.96
CA THR A 571 0.06 17.71 37.87
C THR A 571 -0.18 18.12 36.41
N ALA A 572 -1.20 17.49 35.76
CA ALA A 572 -1.53 17.76 34.37
C ALA A 572 -1.78 19.27 34.13
N GLY A 573 -1.05 19.84 33.14
CA GLY A 573 -1.14 21.25 32.81
C GLY A 573 -0.53 22.22 33.84
N GLY A 574 0.08 21.72 34.91
CA GLY A 574 0.73 22.54 35.94
C GLY A 574 2.25 22.38 35.93
N GLY A 575 2.73 21.18 36.18
CA GLY A 575 4.13 20.87 36.32
C GLY A 575 4.38 19.70 37.27
N ILE A 576 5.60 19.59 37.79
CA ILE A 576 6.04 18.56 38.74
C ILE A 576 6.27 19.15 40.11
N SER A 577 6.02 18.37 41.17
CA SER A 577 6.37 18.69 42.56
C SER A 577 7.02 17.47 43.24
N PHE A 578 7.97 17.72 44.11
CA PHE A 578 8.67 16.69 44.86
C PHE A 578 9.19 17.24 46.20
N GLU A 579 9.47 16.33 47.14
CA GLU A 579 10.05 16.69 48.44
C GLU A 579 11.51 16.17 48.54
N TYR A 580 12.38 17.01 49.09
CA TYR A 580 13.75 16.63 49.41
C TYR A 580 14.21 17.33 50.70
N LEU A 581 14.70 16.54 51.66
CA LEU A 581 15.13 16.99 52.99
C LEU A 581 14.08 17.91 53.72
N GLY A 582 12.79 17.56 53.58
CA GLY A 582 11.68 18.30 54.25
C GLY A 582 11.33 19.63 53.57
N LYS A 583 11.87 19.93 52.40
CA LYS A 583 11.54 21.08 51.55
C LYS A 583 10.75 20.64 50.33
N THR A 584 9.76 21.45 49.96
CA THR A 584 8.91 21.17 48.77
C THR A 584 9.44 21.96 47.58
N TYR A 585 9.76 21.22 46.49
CA TYR A 585 10.20 21.78 45.23
C TYR A 585 9.08 21.68 44.20
N ARG A 586 8.93 22.70 43.36
CA ARG A 586 7.96 22.72 42.26
C ARG A 586 8.63 23.26 41.02
N ALA A 587 8.39 22.61 39.87
CA ALA A 587 8.80 23.10 38.56
C ALA A 587 7.61 23.06 37.60
N GLY A 588 7.32 24.19 36.92
CA GLY A 588 6.17 24.23 36.01
C GLY A 588 5.70 25.64 35.71
N GLN A 589 4.39 25.79 35.43
CA GLN A 589 3.77 27.06 35.11
C GLN A 589 3.78 28.03 36.34
N ARG A 590 3.82 29.32 36.09
CA ARG A 590 3.88 30.38 37.12
C ARG A 590 2.81 30.22 38.23
N ARG A 591 1.55 29.99 37.84
CA ARG A 591 0.44 29.73 38.77
C ARG A 591 0.61 28.47 39.60
N PHE A 592 1.18 27.42 39.01
CA PHE A 592 1.39 26.13 39.69
C PHE A 592 2.44 26.24 40.81
N VAL A 593 3.47 27.02 40.58
CA VAL A 593 4.56 27.21 41.56
C VAL A 593 4.25 28.27 42.61
N GLY A 594 3.07 28.98 42.53
CA GLY A 594 2.62 29.94 43.52
C GLY A 594 2.85 31.41 43.19
N ASP A 595 2.95 31.77 41.91
CA ASP A 595 3.16 33.14 41.40
C ASP A 595 4.36 33.88 42.10
N PRO A 596 5.59 33.33 42.02
CA PRO A 596 6.75 33.91 42.70
C PRO A 596 7.10 35.29 42.16
N GLU A 597 7.72 36.12 43.02
CA GLU A 597 8.28 37.42 42.61
C GLU A 597 9.49 37.22 41.72
N LEU A 598 9.51 37.85 40.55
CA LEU A 598 10.59 37.75 39.56
C LEU A 598 11.63 38.83 39.81
N THR A 599 12.90 38.50 39.68
CA THR A 599 13.98 39.51 39.65
C THR A 599 13.89 40.36 38.37
N GLU A 600 14.51 41.54 38.38
CA GLU A 600 14.54 42.44 37.21
C GLU A 600 15.12 41.70 35.97
N GLU A 601 16.14 40.84 36.17
CA GLU A 601 16.75 40.06 35.12
C GLU A 601 15.78 39.01 34.53
N MET A 602 14.99 38.34 35.36
CA MET A 602 14.01 37.35 34.94
C MET A 602 12.81 38.02 34.22
N GLN A 603 12.38 39.23 34.66
CA GLN A 603 11.36 40.00 33.94
C GLN A 603 11.85 40.43 32.54
N GLN A 604 13.11 40.84 32.44
CA GLN A 604 13.74 41.16 31.16
C GLN A 604 13.85 39.90 30.28
N LEU A 605 14.13 38.75 30.88
CA LEU A 605 14.20 37.47 30.16
C LEU A 605 12.83 37.08 29.56
N GLU A 606 11.75 37.21 30.32
CA GLU A 606 10.38 37.02 29.80
C GLU A 606 10.08 37.97 28.63
N SER A 607 10.50 39.23 28.75
CA SER A 607 10.26 40.24 27.71
C SER A 607 11.10 40.00 26.43
N ARG A 608 12.29 39.40 26.56
CA ARG A 608 13.17 39.07 25.41
C ARG A 608 12.72 37.84 24.65
N HIS A 609 12.01 36.93 25.29
CA HIS A 609 11.53 35.68 24.71
C HIS A 609 10.02 35.59 24.73
N PRO A 610 9.29 36.45 24.00
CA PRO A 610 7.83 36.47 24.01
C PRO A 610 7.22 35.14 23.52
N ASP A 611 7.97 34.35 22.73
CA ASP A 611 7.59 33.10 22.17
C ASP A 611 8.04 31.85 22.97
N GLY A 612 8.77 32.10 24.08
CA GLY A 612 9.32 31.06 24.95
C GLY A 612 8.27 30.39 25.85
N THR A 613 8.45 29.13 26.11
CA THR A 613 7.75 28.43 27.19
C THR A 613 8.58 28.61 28.47
N PHE A 614 7.97 29.17 29.50
CA PHE A 614 8.65 29.48 30.77
C PHE A 614 8.37 28.36 31.78
N ILE A 615 9.43 27.82 32.37
CA ILE A 615 9.36 26.90 33.52
C ILE A 615 9.98 27.63 34.70
N TYR A 616 9.16 27.84 35.73
CA TYR A 616 9.54 28.41 37.01
C TYR A 616 9.89 27.27 37.96
N TYR A 617 11.04 27.35 38.60
CA TYR A 617 11.50 26.34 39.56
C TYR A 617 11.62 27.00 40.93
N THR A 618 10.91 26.46 41.93
CA THR A 618 10.81 27.03 43.29
C THR A 618 11.12 26.03 44.37
N CYS A 619 11.53 26.49 45.52
CA CYS A 619 11.69 25.73 46.77
C CYS A 619 10.94 26.46 47.90
N ASP A 620 9.95 25.82 48.54
CA ASP A 620 9.08 26.39 49.58
C ASP A 620 8.42 27.73 49.15
N GLY A 621 8.24 27.97 47.86
CA GLY A 621 7.68 29.18 47.29
C GLY A 621 8.73 30.20 46.82
N ASP A 622 9.96 30.08 47.24
CA ASP A 622 11.06 30.94 46.79
C ASP A 622 11.54 30.51 45.39
N LEU A 623 11.70 31.47 44.49
CA LEU A 623 12.15 31.25 43.12
C LEU A 623 13.64 30.89 43.08
N LEU A 624 13.97 29.72 42.52
CA LEU A 624 15.34 29.24 42.32
C LEU A 624 15.85 29.49 40.92
N ALA A 625 14.98 29.30 39.90
CA ALA A 625 15.35 29.53 38.52
C ALA A 625 14.14 29.83 37.63
N LEU A 626 14.41 30.52 36.53
CA LEU A 626 13.54 30.66 35.38
C LEU A 626 14.24 30.10 34.17
N LEU A 627 13.62 29.05 33.57
CA LEU A 627 14.08 28.43 32.35
C LEU A 627 13.18 28.85 31.18
N VAL A 628 13.80 29.17 30.05
CA VAL A 628 13.13 29.49 28.79
C VAL A 628 13.37 28.36 27.81
N LEU A 629 12.29 27.75 27.38
CA LEU A 629 12.31 26.67 26.38
C LEU A 629 11.66 27.18 25.09
N GLU A 630 12.32 26.89 23.96
CA GLU A 630 11.82 27.24 22.64
C GLU A 630 11.82 26.00 21.73
N ASP A 631 10.77 25.83 20.98
CA ASP A 631 10.71 24.88 19.87
C ASP A 631 10.95 25.65 18.56
N LYS A 632 12.14 25.47 17.99
CA LYS A 632 12.60 26.24 16.84
C LYS A 632 11.88 25.84 15.57
N LEU A 633 11.57 26.84 14.75
CA LEU A 633 11.11 26.59 13.38
C LEU A 633 12.15 25.80 12.61
N HIS A 634 11.68 24.89 11.76
CA HIS A 634 12.56 24.26 10.77
C HIS A 634 13.19 25.32 9.87
N SER A 635 14.51 25.27 9.70
CA SER A 635 15.25 26.20 8.83
C SER A 635 14.78 26.15 7.37
N GLU A 636 14.14 25.06 6.96
CA GLU A 636 13.63 24.86 5.62
C GLU A 636 12.14 25.21 5.47
N ALA A 637 11.42 25.55 6.57
CA ALA A 637 9.97 25.72 6.56
C ALA A 637 9.50 26.78 5.57
N GLU A 638 10.14 27.96 5.58
CA GLU A 638 9.80 29.07 4.68
C GLU A 638 9.90 28.65 3.19
N ILE A 639 11.03 28.04 2.83
CA ILE A 639 11.28 27.60 1.44
C ILE A 639 10.30 26.47 1.06
N ALA A 640 10.04 25.54 1.96
CA ALA A 640 9.14 24.39 1.70
C ALA A 640 7.71 24.84 1.49
N LEU A 641 7.19 25.75 2.33
CA LEU A 641 5.83 26.27 2.25
C LEU A 641 5.63 27.19 1.04
N SER A 642 6.62 28.02 0.72
CA SER A 642 6.59 28.83 -0.51
C SER A 642 6.52 27.94 -1.76
N ARG A 643 7.37 26.91 -1.85
CA ARG A 643 7.32 25.93 -2.95
C ARG A 643 6.01 25.17 -3.01
N LEU A 644 5.48 24.78 -1.86
CA LEU A 644 4.19 24.09 -1.77
C LEU A 644 3.11 24.95 -2.43
N ARG A 645 3.00 26.22 -2.05
CA ARG A 645 2.03 27.16 -2.63
C ARG A 645 2.26 27.39 -4.13
N GLU A 646 3.50 27.68 -4.54
CA GLU A 646 3.83 27.97 -5.94
C GLU A 646 3.59 26.79 -6.87
N ARG A 647 3.99 25.57 -6.46
CA ARG A 647 3.88 24.38 -7.32
C ARG A 647 2.49 23.76 -7.33
N THR A 648 1.74 23.91 -6.24
CA THR A 648 0.48 23.18 -6.09
C THR A 648 -0.75 24.09 -6.07
N GLY A 649 -0.58 25.39 -5.80
CA GLY A 649 -1.70 26.37 -5.74
C GLY A 649 -2.63 26.14 -4.56
N VAL A 650 -2.16 25.49 -3.47
CA VAL A 650 -2.96 25.26 -2.25
C VAL A 650 -2.94 26.50 -1.37
N GLU A 651 -4.02 26.73 -0.63
CA GLU A 651 -4.09 27.70 0.46
C GLU A 651 -3.52 27.09 1.75
N LEU A 652 -2.77 27.91 2.51
CA LEU A 652 -2.14 27.47 3.76
C LEU A 652 -2.86 28.08 4.94
N HIS A 653 -3.14 27.24 5.96
CA HIS A 653 -3.73 27.64 7.22
C HIS A 653 -2.83 27.17 8.37
N LEU A 654 -2.63 28.01 9.38
CA LEU A 654 -1.88 27.64 10.58
C LEU A 654 -2.81 27.66 11.79
N LEU A 655 -2.91 26.53 12.48
CA LEU A 655 -3.71 26.42 13.70
C LEU A 655 -2.80 26.05 14.87
N SER A 656 -2.97 26.74 16.00
CA SER A 656 -2.17 26.47 17.20
C SER A 656 -2.96 26.73 18.48
N GLY A 657 -2.61 26.00 19.54
CA GLY A 657 -3.07 26.28 20.90
C GLY A 657 -2.41 27.52 21.54
N ASP A 658 -1.36 28.10 20.94
CA ASP A 658 -0.67 29.28 21.42
C ASP A 658 -1.53 30.54 21.27
N THR A 659 -1.12 31.63 21.93
CA THR A 659 -1.79 32.93 21.81
C THR A 659 -1.76 33.44 20.37
N GLN A 660 -2.80 34.20 19.96
CA GLN A 660 -2.89 34.74 18.60
C GLN A 660 -1.65 35.55 18.21
N ALA A 661 -1.13 36.38 19.09
CA ALA A 661 0.06 37.21 18.81
C ALA A 661 1.30 36.36 18.44
N ARG A 662 1.49 35.22 19.10
CA ARG A 662 2.57 34.27 18.78
C ARG A 662 2.36 33.59 17.45
N VAL A 663 1.12 33.19 17.17
CA VAL A 663 0.79 32.54 15.90
C VAL A 663 0.99 33.50 14.73
N ASP A 664 0.60 34.75 14.86
CA ASP A 664 0.79 35.80 13.85
C ASP A 664 2.29 36.08 13.59
N ALA A 665 3.11 36.10 14.66
CA ALA A 665 4.55 36.30 14.54
C ALA A 665 5.25 35.17 13.76
N ILE A 666 4.75 33.96 13.87
CA ILE A 666 5.25 32.78 13.12
C ILE A 666 4.68 32.75 11.70
N ALA A 667 3.41 33.06 11.51
CA ALA A 667 2.73 32.98 10.23
C ALA A 667 3.22 34.02 9.21
N ALA A 668 3.53 35.24 9.67
CA ALA A 668 3.92 36.36 8.82
C ALA A 668 5.20 36.05 7.98
N PRO A 669 6.32 35.60 8.55
CA PRO A 669 7.51 35.26 7.76
C PRO A 669 7.30 34.03 6.84
N LEU A 670 6.37 33.15 7.18
CA LEU A 670 6.02 31.97 6.37
C LEU A 670 5.01 32.30 5.25
N GLY A 671 4.51 33.53 5.18
CA GLY A 671 3.53 33.98 4.21
C GLY A 671 2.16 33.29 4.35
N ILE A 672 1.79 32.87 5.57
CA ILE A 672 0.50 32.26 5.88
C ILE A 672 -0.48 33.35 6.29
N GLU A 673 -1.51 33.61 5.46
CA GLU A 673 -2.49 34.67 5.73
C GLU A 673 -3.58 34.25 6.72
N ARG A 674 -3.88 32.93 6.77
CA ARG A 674 -4.93 32.38 7.63
C ARG A 674 -4.30 31.64 8.82
N ALA A 675 -4.15 32.36 9.93
CA ALA A 675 -3.52 31.83 11.13
C ALA A 675 -4.45 32.08 12.34
N GLN A 676 -4.69 31.02 13.14
CA GLN A 676 -5.54 31.10 14.33
C GLN A 676 -4.84 30.51 15.55
N GLY A 677 -4.82 31.31 16.65
CA GLY A 677 -4.29 30.94 17.95
C GLY A 677 -5.38 30.61 18.97
N GLY A 678 -4.96 30.05 20.12
CA GLY A 678 -5.86 29.70 21.22
C GLY A 678 -6.82 28.56 20.95
N MET A 679 -6.54 27.71 19.92
CA MET A 679 -7.41 26.65 19.48
C MET A 679 -7.22 25.35 20.27
N LEU A 680 -8.30 24.84 20.84
CA LEU A 680 -8.37 23.50 21.41
C LEU A 680 -8.52 22.43 20.29
N PRO A 681 -8.25 21.16 20.56
CA PRO A 681 -8.38 20.09 19.56
C PRO A 681 -9.74 20.02 18.86
N LEU A 682 -10.83 20.30 19.58
CA LEU A 682 -12.19 20.34 19.03
C LEU A 682 -12.46 21.56 18.16
N ASP A 683 -11.80 22.70 18.48
CA ASP A 683 -11.91 23.93 17.68
C ASP A 683 -11.22 23.75 16.33
N LYS A 684 -10.04 23.11 16.32
CA LYS A 684 -9.33 22.73 15.08
C LYS A 684 -10.19 21.83 14.18
N LYS A 685 -10.88 20.86 14.80
CA LYS A 685 -11.85 20.01 14.08
C LYS A 685 -12.97 20.85 13.47
N SER A 686 -13.60 21.73 14.25
CA SER A 686 -14.71 22.57 13.79
C SER A 686 -14.29 23.47 12.61
N TYR A 687 -13.09 24.03 12.67
CA TYR A 687 -12.50 24.81 11.57
C TYR A 687 -12.36 24.01 10.28
N ILE A 688 -11.87 22.78 10.37
CA ILE A 688 -11.76 21.86 9.21
C ILE A 688 -13.15 21.53 8.66
N ASP A 689 -14.12 21.25 9.55
CA ASP A 689 -15.50 20.94 9.14
C ASP A 689 -16.17 22.13 8.42
N GLU A 690 -15.85 23.38 8.79
CA GLU A 690 -16.30 24.60 8.08
C GLU A 690 -15.69 24.69 6.67
N LEU A 691 -14.38 24.55 6.53
CA LEU A 691 -13.73 24.55 5.22
C LEU A 691 -14.32 23.49 4.28
N ARG A 692 -14.61 22.29 4.81
CA ARG A 692 -15.23 21.22 4.04
C ARG A 692 -16.67 21.55 3.60
N LYS A 693 -17.46 22.22 4.47
CA LYS A 693 -18.80 22.69 4.09
C LYS A 693 -18.77 23.72 2.95
N ASP A 694 -17.69 24.51 2.89
CA ASP A 694 -17.46 25.46 1.79
C ASP A 694 -16.97 24.77 0.48
N GLY A 695 -16.95 23.43 0.46
CA GLY A 695 -16.56 22.63 -0.71
C GLY A 695 -15.05 22.54 -0.94
N LYS A 696 -14.24 22.90 0.08
CA LYS A 696 -12.79 22.75 0.05
C LYS A 696 -12.39 21.31 0.31
N VAL A 697 -11.28 20.87 -0.28
CA VAL A 697 -10.66 19.57 0.02
C VAL A 697 -9.47 19.81 0.93
N VAL A 698 -9.62 19.43 2.19
CA VAL A 698 -8.72 19.82 3.27
C VAL A 698 -7.74 18.70 3.61
N ALA A 699 -6.44 19.01 3.60
CA ALA A 699 -5.40 18.16 4.19
C ALA A 699 -4.98 18.73 5.54
N MET A 700 -5.09 17.93 6.62
CA MET A 700 -4.54 18.27 7.94
C MET A 700 -3.17 17.65 8.11
N VAL A 701 -2.20 18.45 8.55
CA VAL A 701 -0.81 18.02 8.82
C VAL A 701 -0.51 18.25 10.29
N GLY A 702 -0.06 17.22 11.00
CA GLY A 702 0.24 17.30 12.44
C GLY A 702 1.12 16.14 12.90
N ASP A 703 1.49 16.13 14.19
CA ASP A 703 2.24 15.04 14.85
C ASP A 703 1.36 13.92 15.40
N GLY A 704 0.05 14.13 15.45
CA GLY A 704 -0.99 13.15 15.77
C GLY A 704 -1.28 12.91 17.25
N ILE A 705 -0.51 13.45 18.18
CA ILE A 705 -0.74 13.25 19.62
C ILE A 705 -1.94 14.09 20.08
N ASN A 706 -1.93 15.36 19.75
CA ASN A 706 -2.95 16.33 20.18
C ASN A 706 -4.03 16.57 19.12
N ASP A 707 -3.77 16.26 17.85
CA ASP A 707 -4.59 16.64 16.71
C ASP A 707 -5.42 15.49 16.14
N SER A 708 -5.50 14.34 16.83
CA SER A 708 -6.25 13.17 16.34
C SER A 708 -7.68 13.48 15.90
N PRO A 709 -8.48 14.33 16.59
CA PRO A 709 -9.84 14.67 16.13
C PRO A 709 -9.81 15.51 14.84
N ALA A 710 -8.84 16.40 14.66
CA ALA A 710 -8.67 17.24 13.48
C ALA A 710 -8.19 16.40 12.29
N LEU A 711 -7.19 15.53 12.50
CA LEU A 711 -6.69 14.57 11.50
C LEU A 711 -7.80 13.64 11.00
N ALA A 712 -8.66 13.15 11.92
CA ALA A 712 -9.76 12.26 11.56
C ALA A 712 -10.89 12.97 10.79
N SER A 713 -11.10 14.27 10.97
CA SER A 713 -12.17 15.03 10.30
C SER A 713 -11.76 15.59 8.94
N ALA A 714 -10.48 15.69 8.65
CA ALA A 714 -9.96 16.15 7.35
C ALA A 714 -10.26 15.14 6.23
N ASP A 715 -10.30 15.61 4.97
CA ASP A 715 -10.40 14.72 3.80
C ASP A 715 -9.13 13.89 3.63
N LEU A 716 -8.01 14.44 4.08
CA LEU A 716 -6.73 13.77 4.11
C LEU A 716 -5.93 14.14 5.37
N SER A 717 -5.29 13.16 5.98
CA SER A 717 -4.40 13.35 7.14
C SER A 717 -2.96 13.01 6.79
N ILE A 718 -2.03 13.89 7.17
CA ILE A 718 -0.58 13.71 7.00
C ILE A 718 0.07 13.78 8.37
N ALA A 719 0.71 12.68 8.79
CA ALA A 719 1.53 12.64 10.01
C ALA A 719 2.99 12.93 9.67
N MET A 720 3.63 13.78 10.48
CA MET A 720 5.04 14.16 10.36
C MET A 720 5.91 13.40 11.36
N GLY A 721 7.10 13.00 10.92
CA GLY A 721 8.13 12.39 11.75
C GLY A 721 7.83 10.96 12.22
N ASN A 722 8.59 10.51 13.21
CA ASN A 722 8.33 9.26 13.94
C ASN A 722 7.14 9.44 14.89
N GLY A 723 6.05 10.06 14.38
CA GLY A 723 4.87 10.37 15.16
C GLY A 723 4.43 9.18 16.00
N SER A 724 3.74 9.43 17.11
CA SER A 724 3.24 8.37 17.99
C SER A 724 2.62 7.25 17.16
N ASP A 725 2.71 6.01 17.63
CA ASP A 725 2.10 4.84 16.95
C ASP A 725 0.62 5.13 16.59
N ILE A 726 -0.07 5.96 17.38
CA ILE A 726 -1.45 6.42 17.17
C ILE A 726 -1.57 7.30 15.92
N ALA A 727 -0.64 8.23 15.68
CA ALA A 727 -0.67 9.10 14.49
C ALA A 727 -0.45 8.32 13.21
N THR A 728 0.49 7.38 13.25
CA THR A 728 0.81 6.51 12.11
C THR A 728 -0.38 5.60 11.75
N ASP A 729 -1.17 5.17 12.73
CA ASP A 729 -2.36 4.34 12.50
C ASP A 729 -3.55 5.14 11.95
N VAL A 730 -3.73 6.38 12.35
CA VAL A 730 -4.84 7.25 11.91
C VAL A 730 -4.52 7.92 10.57
N ALA A 731 -3.29 8.38 10.36
CA ALA A 731 -2.92 9.14 9.17
C ALA A 731 -2.99 8.30 7.88
N GLN A 732 -3.46 8.96 6.81
CA GLN A 732 -3.50 8.37 5.47
C GLN A 732 -2.15 8.50 4.74
N VAL A 733 -1.34 9.48 5.14
CA VAL A 733 0.04 9.68 4.67
C VAL A 733 0.95 9.90 5.86
N THR A 734 2.08 9.21 5.89
CA THR A 734 3.11 9.38 6.92
C THR A 734 4.42 9.81 6.26
N ALA A 735 4.98 10.93 6.69
CA ALA A 735 6.32 11.35 6.36
C ALA A 735 7.29 10.76 7.39
N LEU A 736 8.27 9.95 6.97
CA LEU A 736 9.20 9.27 7.87
C LEU A 736 10.29 10.20 8.44
N GLY A 737 10.44 11.39 7.87
CA GLY A 737 11.31 12.46 8.37
C GLY A 737 10.50 13.68 8.81
N ASN A 738 11.16 14.61 9.53
CA ASN A 738 10.52 15.83 10.02
C ASN A 738 10.63 17.01 9.03
N SER A 739 11.16 16.80 7.82
CA SER A 739 11.34 17.90 6.87
C SER A 739 9.99 18.37 6.29
N PRO A 740 9.65 19.69 6.38
CA PRO A 740 8.44 20.25 5.79
C PRO A 740 8.30 20.04 4.28
N PHE A 741 9.40 19.78 3.57
CA PHE A 741 9.37 19.39 2.15
C PHE A 741 8.59 18.11 1.88
N ALA A 742 8.38 17.25 2.87
CA ALA A 742 7.59 16.04 2.70
C ALA A 742 6.15 16.33 2.27
N ILE A 743 5.55 17.43 2.76
CA ILE A 743 4.20 17.87 2.41
C ILE A 743 4.14 18.26 0.92
N GLU A 744 5.10 19.10 0.49
CA GLU A 744 5.21 19.53 -0.91
C GLU A 744 5.41 18.32 -1.83
N ARG A 745 6.34 17.42 -1.50
CA ARG A 745 6.63 16.21 -2.29
C ARG A 745 5.40 15.32 -2.41
N ALA A 746 4.63 15.12 -1.33
CA ALA A 746 3.44 14.28 -1.32
C ALA A 746 2.36 14.83 -2.27
N ILE A 747 2.00 16.11 -2.14
CA ILE A 747 0.94 16.75 -2.93
C ILE A 747 1.39 16.88 -4.40
N HIS A 748 2.64 17.29 -4.66
CA HIS A 748 3.16 17.43 -6.02
C HIS A 748 3.24 16.08 -6.76
N LEU A 749 3.69 15.01 -6.09
CA LEU A 749 3.71 13.66 -6.65
C LEU A 749 2.31 13.20 -7.01
N SER A 750 1.35 13.42 -6.12
CA SER A 750 -0.04 13.01 -6.35
C SER A 750 -0.68 13.79 -7.50
N LYS A 751 -0.55 15.13 -7.56
CA LYS A 751 -1.04 15.95 -8.69
C LYS A 751 -0.45 15.47 -10.03
N SER A 752 0.85 15.16 -10.04
CA SER A 752 1.53 14.60 -11.22
C SER A 752 0.97 13.22 -11.58
N THR A 753 0.67 12.39 -10.58
CA THR A 753 0.11 11.03 -10.78
C THR A 753 -1.29 11.09 -11.37
N VAL A 754 -2.17 11.90 -10.81
CA VAL A 754 -3.56 12.10 -11.30
C VAL A 754 -3.54 12.63 -12.73
N ARG A 755 -2.69 13.61 -13.04
CA ARG A 755 -2.50 14.12 -14.41
C ARG A 755 -2.11 13.02 -15.38
N ILE A 756 -1.12 12.20 -15.04
CA ILE A 756 -0.67 11.08 -15.90
C ILE A 756 -1.77 10.03 -16.06
N ILE A 757 -2.59 9.78 -15.04
CA ILE A 757 -3.76 8.89 -15.16
C ILE A 757 -4.74 9.44 -16.22
N TYR A 758 -5.06 10.73 -16.19
CA TYR A 758 -5.93 11.33 -17.22
C TYR A 758 -5.30 11.31 -18.61
N GLU A 759 -4.00 11.59 -18.73
CA GLU A 759 -3.26 11.42 -20.01
C GLU A 759 -3.35 9.97 -20.51
N ASN A 760 -3.19 8.98 -19.63
CA ASN A 760 -3.31 7.57 -19.96
C ASN A 760 -4.73 7.21 -20.45
N PHE A 761 -5.77 7.74 -19.81
CA PHE A 761 -7.16 7.54 -20.27
C PHE A 761 -7.39 8.16 -21.64
N LEU A 762 -6.87 9.35 -21.89
CA LEU A 762 -6.94 9.98 -23.20
C LEU A 762 -6.30 9.09 -24.28
N TRP A 763 -5.05 8.63 -24.06
CA TRP A 763 -4.35 7.76 -25.00
C TRP A 763 -5.06 6.42 -25.22
N ALA A 764 -5.59 5.81 -24.14
CA ALA A 764 -6.32 4.55 -24.22
C ALA A 764 -7.68 4.68 -24.92
N SER A 765 -8.33 5.85 -24.88
CA SER A 765 -9.67 6.07 -25.43
C SER A 765 -9.65 6.60 -26.85
N ILE A 766 -8.77 7.58 -27.15
CA ILE A 766 -8.75 8.26 -28.46
C ILE A 766 -8.48 7.27 -29.61
N TYR A 767 -7.62 6.30 -29.33
CA TYR A 767 -7.33 5.22 -30.28
C TYR A 767 -8.60 4.44 -30.65
N ASN A 768 -9.38 4.00 -29.66
CA ASN A 768 -10.61 3.24 -29.91
C ASN A 768 -11.71 4.10 -30.59
N ILE A 769 -11.84 5.37 -30.19
CA ILE A 769 -12.83 6.29 -30.75
C ILE A 769 -12.59 6.52 -32.25
N VAL A 770 -11.32 6.60 -32.66
CA VAL A 770 -10.98 6.80 -34.09
C VAL A 770 -10.96 5.47 -34.85
N ALA A 771 -10.46 4.44 -34.27
CA ALA A 771 -10.18 3.19 -34.96
C ALA A 771 -11.44 2.31 -35.16
N ILE A 772 -12.41 2.32 -34.23
CA ILE A 772 -13.65 1.53 -34.38
C ILE A 772 -14.49 1.99 -35.60
N PRO A 773 -14.78 3.30 -35.83
CA PRO A 773 -15.48 3.74 -37.04
C PRO A 773 -14.72 3.41 -38.32
N LEU A 774 -13.38 3.53 -38.32
CA LEU A 774 -12.55 3.14 -39.48
C LEU A 774 -12.65 1.64 -39.74
N ALA A 775 -12.54 0.80 -38.70
CA ALA A 775 -12.66 -0.66 -38.80
C ALA A 775 -14.07 -1.09 -39.25
N ALA A 776 -15.12 -0.38 -38.83
CA ALA A 776 -16.49 -0.62 -39.23
C ALA A 776 -16.74 -0.22 -40.71
N GLY A 777 -15.75 0.41 -41.39
CA GLY A 777 -15.87 0.81 -42.79
C GLY A 777 -16.69 2.04 -43.00
N LEU A 778 -16.77 2.98 -42.06
CA LEU A 778 -17.49 4.23 -42.17
C LEU A 778 -16.92 5.09 -43.30
N PHE A 779 -15.64 4.95 -43.63
CA PHE A 779 -14.94 5.54 -44.77
C PHE A 779 -14.65 4.43 -45.77
N SER A 780 -15.48 4.31 -46.77
CA SER A 780 -15.47 3.21 -47.78
C SER A 780 -14.12 2.99 -48.52
N SER A 781 -13.22 3.96 -48.47
CA SER A 781 -11.90 3.90 -49.13
C SER A 781 -10.79 3.30 -48.23
N VAL A 782 -11.05 3.05 -46.95
CA VAL A 782 -10.03 2.56 -46.00
C VAL A 782 -10.50 1.23 -45.41
N VAL A 783 -9.90 0.14 -45.85
CA VAL A 783 -10.07 -1.21 -45.22
C VAL A 783 -8.89 -1.44 -44.27
N ILE A 784 -9.17 -1.53 -43.00
CA ILE A 784 -8.13 -1.85 -42.00
C ILE A 784 -8.06 -3.38 -41.85
N ASP A 785 -6.90 -3.93 -42.18
CA ASP A 785 -6.60 -5.33 -41.96
C ASP A 785 -6.68 -5.69 -40.46
N PRO A 786 -7.32 -6.81 -40.07
CA PRO A 786 -7.37 -7.24 -38.67
C PRO A 786 -6.00 -7.40 -38.01
N ALA A 787 -4.94 -7.73 -38.73
CA ALA A 787 -3.59 -7.82 -38.22
C ALA A 787 -3.01 -6.44 -37.85
N VAL A 788 -3.26 -5.41 -38.69
CA VAL A 788 -2.88 -4.01 -38.38
C VAL A 788 -3.65 -3.52 -37.16
N SER A 789 -4.92 -3.90 -37.04
CA SER A 789 -5.74 -3.63 -35.85
C SER A 789 -5.12 -4.19 -34.58
N ALA A 790 -4.66 -5.46 -34.60
CA ALA A 790 -4.00 -6.10 -33.48
C ALA A 790 -2.65 -5.46 -33.12
N ALA A 791 -1.87 -5.05 -34.11
CA ALA A 791 -0.60 -4.34 -33.92
C ALA A 791 -0.82 -2.97 -33.24
N ALA A 792 -1.78 -2.20 -33.71
CA ALA A 792 -2.11 -0.90 -33.14
C ALA A 792 -2.61 -0.99 -31.69
N MET A 793 -3.41 -2.02 -31.35
CA MET A 793 -3.82 -2.34 -29.98
C MET A 793 -2.63 -2.61 -29.04
N ALA A 794 -1.66 -3.43 -29.50
CA ALA A 794 -0.45 -3.72 -28.71
C ALA A 794 0.34 -2.43 -28.44
N PHE A 795 0.45 -1.54 -29.43
CA PHE A 795 1.18 -0.27 -29.32
C PHE A 795 0.52 0.70 -28.32
N SER A 796 -0.81 0.77 -28.28
CA SER A 796 -1.55 1.59 -27.30
C SER A 796 -1.21 1.22 -25.85
N SER A 797 -1.14 -0.07 -25.52
CA SER A 797 -0.77 -0.54 -24.18
C SER A 797 0.67 -0.14 -23.80
N ILE A 798 1.61 -0.17 -24.77
CA ILE A 798 3.00 0.25 -24.56
C ILE A 798 3.07 1.75 -24.25
N LEU A 799 2.32 2.59 -24.96
CA LEU A 799 2.29 4.03 -24.72
C LEU A 799 1.82 4.39 -23.32
N VAL A 800 0.76 3.75 -22.82
CA VAL A 800 0.25 3.96 -21.46
C VAL A 800 1.28 3.60 -20.40
N VAL A 801 2.00 2.49 -20.58
CA VAL A 801 3.07 2.08 -19.65
C VAL A 801 4.24 3.06 -19.68
N LEU A 802 4.71 3.46 -20.87
CA LEU A 802 5.79 4.42 -21.01
C LEU A 802 5.43 5.79 -20.41
N ASN A 803 4.18 6.26 -20.62
CA ASN A 803 3.70 7.50 -20.01
C ASN A 803 3.69 7.40 -18.49
N SER A 804 3.23 6.29 -17.91
CA SER A 804 3.25 6.05 -16.46
C SER A 804 4.67 6.04 -15.89
N LEU A 805 5.66 5.49 -16.62
CA LEU A 805 7.07 5.47 -16.20
C LEU A 805 7.71 6.87 -16.12
N ARG A 806 7.12 7.89 -16.76
CA ARG A 806 7.56 9.31 -16.63
C ARG A 806 7.50 9.78 -15.17
N LEU A 807 6.62 9.20 -14.33
CA LEU A 807 6.58 9.50 -12.90
C LEU A 807 7.91 9.24 -12.19
N ARG A 808 8.76 8.34 -12.69
CA ARG A 808 10.09 8.11 -12.12
C ARG A 808 11.00 9.34 -12.23
N SER A 809 10.85 10.13 -13.29
CA SER A 809 11.65 11.31 -13.58
C SER A 809 11.09 12.62 -12.99
N VAL A 810 9.88 12.61 -12.41
CA VAL A 810 9.33 13.79 -11.70
C VAL A 810 10.30 14.18 -10.58
N ARG A 811 10.74 15.42 -10.53
CA ARG A 811 11.60 15.94 -9.45
C ARG A 811 10.73 16.29 -8.24
N LEU A 812 10.98 15.63 -7.13
CA LEU A 812 10.35 15.89 -5.83
C LEU A 812 11.21 16.80 -4.99
#